data_71109a9f2f028c25b8acaa0961022c35
#
_entry.id   71109a9f2f028c25b8acaa0961022c35
#
_cell.length_a   1.000
_cell.length_b   1.000
_cell.length_c   1.000
_cell.angle_alpha   90.00
_cell.angle_beta   90.00
_cell.angle_gamma   90.00
#
_symmetry.space_group_name_H-M   'P 1'
#
loop_
_entity.id
_entity.type
_entity.pdbx_description
1 polymer ?
#
loop_
_entity_poly.entity_id
_entity_poly.type
_entity_poly.pdbx_seq_one_letter_code
_entity_poly.pdbx_strand_id
1 'polypeptide(L)'
;MAGKRGKKEPPKNEIDPLKSGVHIIGAGEVVEQSITDTIETNYFPYAMSGIMSRAIPEIDGFKPSHRKILYTMYKMGLLTGARSKSANIVGRTMQLNPHGDAAIYETMVRLSRGYEALLHPYVDSKGNFGKAYSRDMMWAASRYTEAKLDPISAELFKDIDKDTVDFVDNYDSTMKEPTLLPVTFPSVLVNNNTGIAVGMASSICSFNLEEVCRTTIELIRNPDHCVADTLKAPDFAGGAKILYDRAKIEEIYRTGRGSFKLYAKYTYDKSNNCIDITEIPMTSTATSESIIEKVIDRVKAGAIREISDIRDETDKSGLKITIDLKRGTDPDKLMQKLYRLTPLSDSFACNFNVLIAGSPRVMGVKELLNEWIAFRMECVRRRTYFDLKKAKDKLHLLRGLEKILLDIDKAIKIVRNTEEEAEVVPNLMIGFGIDRIQAEYVAEIKLRHLNREYILKRTQDIEDLEKLIADLEDILAKRGRVGAIIISELEEVIKKYGKPRKTEIIYASDIAEEEEEEQIPDYPVTLFFSKQGYFKKITPQSLRMSSEQKFKEGDELAQTVVTDNAKELLFFTNRCQVYKARVNDFKETKASALGDYVASTLGMDEGEMAVYMVVTSDYSGHMLFFFENGKAAKVELSAYQTKTNRKKLIKAYSDKSPAAAMLHIESDVELVIISSAGRHLLINTGAISPKTTKDTQGVGVMSLKKGQKVMTVRAYKEGEFAKAYRYKTKNLPAAGALLSAEDKGEQLELGI
;
A
#
# COMPACT_ATOMS: atom_id res chain seq x y z
N MET A 1 -63.34 -3.72 20.77
CA MET A 1 -63.13 -2.32 20.39
C MET A 1 -61.61 -2.05 20.44
N ALA A 2 -60.93 -2.09 19.31
CA ALA A 2 -59.53 -1.82 19.21
C ALA A 2 -59.33 -0.59 18.30
N GLY A 3 -58.87 0.50 18.88
CA GLY A 3 -58.70 1.79 18.23
C GLY A 3 -57.52 1.76 17.21
N LYS A 4 -57.81 2.13 15.98
CA LYS A 4 -56.82 2.38 14.94
C LYS A 4 -56.00 3.63 15.30
N ARG A 5 -54.69 3.46 15.59
CA ARG A 5 -53.72 4.58 15.61
C ARG A 5 -53.46 4.99 14.17
N GLY A 6 -53.87 6.21 13.81
CA GLY A 6 -53.52 6.83 12.52
C GLY A 6 -52.02 7.11 12.49
N LYS A 7 -51.36 6.67 11.41
CA LYS A 7 -49.99 7.09 11.08
C LYS A 7 -50.06 8.57 10.65
N LYS A 8 -49.34 9.44 11.37
CA LYS A 8 -49.05 10.81 10.92
C LYS A 8 -48.04 10.71 9.77
N GLU A 9 -48.40 11.20 8.62
CA GLU A 9 -47.46 11.44 7.53
C GLU A 9 -46.42 12.48 7.96
N PRO A 10 -45.14 12.29 7.61
CA PRO A 10 -44.12 13.31 7.86
C PRO A 10 -44.32 14.54 6.97
N PRO A 11 -43.88 15.73 7.37
CA PRO A 11 -44.06 16.95 6.60
C PRO A 11 -43.31 16.88 5.27
N LYS A 12 -44.00 17.15 4.17
CA LYS A 12 -43.39 17.32 2.85
C LYS A 12 -42.49 18.55 2.87
N ASN A 13 -41.16 18.33 2.83
CA ASN A 13 -40.22 19.40 2.52
C ASN A 13 -40.28 19.67 1.01
N GLU A 14 -41.10 20.62 0.60
CA GLU A 14 -41.04 21.13 -0.76
C GLU A 14 -39.74 21.89 -0.97
N ILE A 15 -38.81 21.28 -1.71
CA ILE A 15 -37.62 21.99 -2.21
C ILE A 15 -38.10 22.87 -3.37
N ASP A 16 -38.08 24.19 -3.17
CA ASP A 16 -38.42 25.17 -4.21
C ASP A 16 -37.41 25.10 -5.36
N PRO A 17 -37.77 24.57 -6.54
CA PRO A 17 -36.83 24.40 -7.66
C PRO A 17 -36.29 25.71 -8.23
N LEU A 18 -36.93 26.85 -7.93
CA LEU A 18 -36.53 28.17 -8.43
C LEU A 18 -35.27 28.73 -7.69
N LYS A 19 -34.91 28.17 -6.54
CA LYS A 19 -33.72 28.62 -5.78
C LYS A 19 -32.43 27.89 -6.15
N SER A 20 -32.51 26.77 -6.89
CA SER A 20 -31.33 25.96 -7.26
C SER A 20 -30.72 26.29 -8.63
N GLY A 21 -31.33 27.14 -9.42
CA GLY A 21 -30.85 27.49 -10.78
C GLY A 21 -30.87 26.37 -11.80
N VAL A 22 -31.49 25.23 -11.49
CA VAL A 22 -31.62 24.06 -12.38
C VAL A 22 -33.05 23.99 -12.90
N HIS A 23 -33.25 24.25 -14.20
CA HIS A 23 -34.55 24.01 -14.90
C HIS A 23 -34.67 22.51 -15.16
N ILE A 24 -35.46 21.82 -14.34
CA ILE A 24 -35.86 20.43 -14.60
C ILE A 24 -37.22 20.50 -15.41
N ILE A 25 -37.14 20.20 -16.68
CA ILE A 25 -38.33 20.05 -17.53
C ILE A 25 -38.91 18.65 -17.34
N GLY A 26 -40.02 18.55 -16.62
CA GLY A 26 -40.65 17.29 -16.24
C GLY A 26 -40.37 16.95 -14.78
N ALA A 27 -41.31 17.22 -13.89
CA ALA A 27 -41.20 16.87 -12.49
C ALA A 27 -41.24 15.34 -12.34
N GLY A 28 -40.09 14.74 -12.10
CA GLY A 28 -40.01 13.37 -11.59
C GLY A 28 -40.58 13.31 -10.18
N GLU A 29 -41.11 12.18 -9.78
CA GLU A 29 -41.54 11.93 -8.41
C GLU A 29 -40.31 11.88 -7.49
N VAL A 30 -40.26 12.78 -6.52
CA VAL A 30 -39.18 12.77 -5.49
C VAL A 30 -39.55 11.75 -4.43
N VAL A 31 -38.84 10.64 -4.39
CA VAL A 31 -39.02 9.58 -3.41
C VAL A 31 -37.93 9.72 -2.33
N GLU A 32 -38.35 9.78 -1.07
CA GLU A 32 -37.40 9.69 0.06
C GLU A 32 -36.87 8.25 0.16
N GLN A 33 -35.56 8.09 0.03
CA GLN A 33 -34.89 6.82 0.19
C GLN A 33 -33.85 6.92 1.31
N SER A 34 -33.83 5.91 2.20
CA SER A 34 -32.79 5.81 3.21
C SER A 34 -31.41 5.70 2.55
N ILE A 35 -30.42 6.41 3.11
CA ILE A 35 -29.03 6.27 2.67
C ILE A 35 -28.51 4.83 2.84
N THR A 36 -28.99 4.12 3.86
CA THR A 36 -28.68 2.69 4.08
C THR A 36 -29.16 1.83 2.92
N ASP A 37 -30.42 2.02 2.49
CA ASP A 37 -30.98 1.28 1.35
C ASP A 37 -30.25 1.60 0.05
N THR A 38 -29.85 2.85 -0.13
CA THR A 38 -29.07 3.28 -1.30
C THR A 38 -27.68 2.63 -1.30
N ILE A 39 -27.02 2.55 -0.14
CA ILE A 39 -25.72 1.87 0.01
C ILE A 39 -25.87 0.38 -0.28
N GLU A 40 -26.86 -0.28 0.32
CA GLU A 40 -27.06 -1.73 0.15
C GLU A 40 -27.46 -2.12 -1.27
N THR A 41 -28.36 -1.36 -1.92
CA THR A 41 -28.90 -1.73 -3.22
C THR A 41 -28.05 -1.26 -4.40
N ASN A 42 -27.36 -0.12 -4.30
CA ASN A 42 -26.63 0.48 -5.41
C ASN A 42 -25.11 0.46 -5.22
N TYR A 43 -24.60 0.86 -4.04
CA TYR A 43 -23.18 1.00 -3.82
C TYR A 43 -22.48 -0.32 -3.53
N PHE A 44 -23.09 -1.18 -2.72
CA PHE A 44 -22.52 -2.48 -2.34
C PHE A 44 -22.31 -3.40 -3.55
N PRO A 45 -23.27 -3.59 -4.46
CA PRO A 45 -23.08 -4.38 -5.69
C PRO A 45 -21.96 -3.82 -6.57
N TYR A 46 -21.89 -2.49 -6.71
CA TYR A 46 -20.81 -1.83 -7.44
C TYR A 46 -19.43 -2.09 -6.80
N ALA A 47 -19.32 -1.91 -5.47
CA ALA A 47 -18.10 -2.17 -4.75
C ALA A 47 -17.66 -3.63 -4.86
N MET A 48 -18.59 -4.59 -4.70
CA MET A 48 -18.34 -6.02 -4.85
C MET A 48 -17.90 -6.38 -6.27
N SER A 49 -18.54 -5.82 -7.29
CA SER A 49 -18.11 -6.01 -8.68
C SER A 49 -16.69 -5.51 -8.91
N GLY A 50 -16.35 -4.32 -8.36
CA GLY A 50 -14.98 -3.79 -8.43
C GLY A 50 -13.93 -4.66 -7.74
N ILE A 51 -14.29 -5.28 -6.62
CA ILE A 51 -13.41 -6.21 -5.88
C ILE A 51 -13.22 -7.51 -6.65
N MET A 52 -14.31 -8.19 -7.02
CA MET A 52 -14.27 -9.54 -7.56
C MET A 52 -13.86 -9.58 -9.03
N SER A 53 -14.33 -8.61 -9.85
CA SER A 53 -14.17 -8.67 -11.29
C SER A 53 -13.03 -7.82 -11.82
N ARG A 54 -12.35 -7.02 -10.98
CA ARG A 54 -11.39 -6.04 -11.49
C ARG A 54 -10.08 -5.95 -10.72
N ALA A 55 -10.10 -5.87 -9.38
CA ALA A 55 -8.94 -5.39 -8.63
C ALA A 55 -8.14 -6.49 -7.97
N ILE A 56 -8.79 -7.50 -7.39
CA ILE A 56 -8.15 -8.55 -6.59
C ILE A 56 -7.84 -9.76 -7.50
N PRO A 57 -6.61 -10.30 -7.46
CA PRO A 57 -6.27 -11.52 -8.20
C PRO A 57 -6.88 -12.74 -7.55
N GLU A 58 -7.08 -13.80 -8.33
CA GLU A 58 -7.47 -15.13 -7.86
C GLU A 58 -6.24 -16.02 -7.63
N ILE A 59 -6.46 -17.24 -7.16
CA ILE A 59 -5.38 -18.18 -6.79
C ILE A 59 -4.45 -18.53 -7.95
N ASP A 60 -4.91 -18.43 -9.19
CA ASP A 60 -4.10 -18.56 -10.39
C ASP A 60 -3.17 -17.35 -10.66
N GLY A 61 -3.19 -16.32 -9.79
CA GLY A 61 -2.36 -15.13 -9.89
C GLY A 61 -2.86 -14.06 -10.85
N PHE A 62 -4.03 -14.26 -11.46
CA PHE A 62 -4.56 -13.38 -12.49
C PHE A 62 -5.84 -12.67 -12.05
N LYS A 63 -5.99 -11.44 -12.54
CA LYS A 63 -7.27 -10.72 -12.57
C LYS A 63 -8.06 -11.19 -13.79
N PRO A 64 -9.40 -11.04 -13.83
CA PRO A 64 -10.19 -11.42 -14.99
C PRO A 64 -9.70 -10.82 -16.31
N SER A 65 -9.28 -9.54 -16.31
CA SER A 65 -8.75 -8.89 -17.52
C SER A 65 -7.44 -9.55 -18.02
N HIS A 66 -6.54 -9.93 -17.11
CA HIS A 66 -5.30 -10.66 -17.45
C HIS A 66 -5.64 -12.02 -18.08
N ARG A 67 -6.54 -12.77 -17.44
CA ARG A 67 -6.94 -14.11 -17.88
C ARG A 67 -7.57 -14.08 -19.27
N LYS A 68 -8.49 -13.15 -19.52
CA LYS A 68 -9.18 -12.99 -20.80
C LYS A 68 -8.23 -12.69 -21.95
N ILE A 69 -7.26 -11.79 -21.78
CA ILE A 69 -6.30 -11.48 -22.83
C ILE A 69 -5.34 -12.64 -23.10
N LEU A 70 -4.82 -13.29 -22.06
CA LEU A 70 -3.92 -14.44 -22.20
C LEU A 70 -4.65 -15.63 -22.85
N TYR A 71 -5.89 -15.90 -22.47
CA TYR A 71 -6.71 -16.94 -23.08
C TYR A 71 -7.05 -16.64 -24.55
N THR A 72 -7.37 -15.39 -24.88
CA THR A 72 -7.57 -14.98 -26.27
C THR A 72 -6.30 -15.25 -27.10
N MET A 73 -5.14 -14.88 -26.59
CA MET A 73 -3.86 -15.13 -27.29
C MET A 73 -3.61 -16.64 -27.45
N TYR A 74 -3.95 -17.45 -26.46
CA TYR A 74 -3.86 -18.89 -26.55
C TYR A 74 -4.78 -19.45 -27.65
N LYS A 75 -6.05 -19.05 -27.69
CA LYS A 75 -7.04 -19.45 -28.72
C LYS A 75 -6.65 -18.98 -30.13
N MET A 76 -5.90 -17.90 -30.25
CA MET A 76 -5.32 -17.43 -31.52
C MET A 76 -4.09 -18.26 -31.94
N GLY A 77 -3.66 -19.25 -31.18
CA GLY A 77 -2.46 -20.07 -31.48
C GLY A 77 -1.13 -19.34 -31.29
N LEU A 78 -1.13 -18.23 -30.53
CA LEU A 78 0.05 -17.39 -30.36
C LEU A 78 1.09 -17.95 -29.37
N LEU A 79 0.88 -19.16 -28.84
CA LEU A 79 1.89 -19.83 -28.02
C LEU A 79 3.07 -20.33 -28.90
N THR A 80 2.76 -20.98 -30.03
CA THR A 80 3.75 -21.53 -30.96
C THR A 80 3.82 -20.80 -32.28
N GLY A 81 2.80 -20.01 -32.62
CA GLY A 81 2.66 -19.26 -33.86
C GLY A 81 3.54 -18.01 -33.96
N ALA A 82 3.46 -17.35 -35.11
CA ALA A 82 4.10 -16.07 -35.34
C ALA A 82 3.42 -14.97 -34.50
N ARG A 83 4.15 -13.86 -34.25
CA ARG A 83 3.56 -12.69 -33.57
C ARG A 83 2.44 -12.08 -34.39
N SER A 84 1.40 -11.61 -33.72
CA SER A 84 0.28 -10.87 -34.29
C SER A 84 0.39 -9.39 -33.94
N LYS A 85 -0.20 -8.50 -34.73
CA LYS A 85 -0.36 -7.09 -34.37
C LYS A 85 -1.13 -6.98 -33.06
N SER A 86 -0.68 -6.13 -32.15
CA SER A 86 -1.33 -5.92 -30.86
C SER A 86 -2.78 -5.48 -31.00
N ALA A 87 -3.09 -4.64 -32.01
CA ALA A 87 -4.45 -4.21 -32.32
C ALA A 87 -5.40 -5.38 -32.65
N ASN A 88 -4.89 -6.43 -33.35
CA ASN A 88 -5.69 -7.63 -33.65
C ASN A 88 -5.96 -8.46 -32.39
N ILE A 89 -4.98 -8.59 -31.50
CA ILE A 89 -5.15 -9.27 -30.20
C ILE A 89 -6.19 -8.55 -29.36
N VAL A 90 -6.08 -7.22 -29.25
CA VAL A 90 -7.02 -6.37 -28.51
C VAL A 90 -8.44 -6.51 -29.07
N GLY A 91 -8.62 -6.41 -30.38
CA GLY A 91 -9.94 -6.55 -31.01
C GLY A 91 -10.57 -7.91 -30.76
N ARG A 92 -9.78 -9.00 -30.79
CA ARG A 92 -10.25 -10.34 -30.44
C ARG A 92 -10.60 -10.49 -28.95
N THR A 93 -9.85 -9.83 -28.09
CA THR A 93 -10.08 -9.89 -26.64
C THR A 93 -11.40 -9.19 -26.26
N MET A 94 -11.85 -8.18 -27.00
CA MET A 94 -13.13 -7.50 -26.77
C MET A 94 -14.34 -8.45 -26.81
N GLN A 95 -14.23 -9.59 -27.49
CA GLN A 95 -15.28 -10.63 -27.49
C GLN A 95 -15.47 -11.29 -26.10
N LEU A 96 -14.45 -11.31 -25.27
CA LEU A 96 -14.49 -11.80 -23.89
C LEU A 96 -14.55 -10.67 -22.85
N ASN A 97 -13.99 -9.50 -23.19
CA ASN A 97 -13.84 -8.37 -22.29
C ASN A 97 -14.43 -7.10 -22.91
N PRO A 98 -15.73 -6.77 -22.64
CA PRO A 98 -16.43 -5.65 -23.25
C PRO A 98 -16.02 -4.29 -22.66
N HIS A 99 -14.72 -4.01 -22.62
CA HIS A 99 -14.13 -2.76 -22.15
C HIS A 99 -13.39 -2.05 -23.29
N GLY A 100 -13.00 -0.80 -23.06
CA GLY A 100 -12.26 0.00 -24.06
C GLY A 100 -10.96 -0.66 -24.50
N ASP A 101 -10.64 -0.56 -25.77
CA ASP A 101 -9.44 -1.11 -26.41
C ASP A 101 -8.13 -0.63 -25.74
N ALA A 102 -8.10 0.63 -25.29
CA ALA A 102 -6.96 1.21 -24.57
C ALA A 102 -6.67 0.45 -23.27
N ALA A 103 -7.69 0.11 -22.48
CA ALA A 103 -7.52 -0.60 -21.21
C ALA A 103 -7.03 -2.05 -21.42
N ILE A 104 -7.53 -2.71 -22.48
CA ILE A 104 -7.08 -4.06 -22.86
C ILE A 104 -5.62 -4.01 -23.31
N TYR A 105 -5.27 -3.02 -24.15
CA TYR A 105 -3.88 -2.86 -24.61
C TYR A 105 -2.91 -2.55 -23.47
N GLU A 106 -3.27 -1.65 -22.57
CA GLU A 106 -2.47 -1.35 -21.38
C GLU A 106 -2.26 -2.61 -20.51
N THR A 107 -3.28 -3.43 -20.34
CA THR A 107 -3.17 -4.73 -19.64
C THR A 107 -2.14 -5.63 -20.33
N MET A 108 -2.16 -5.73 -21.66
CA MET A 108 -1.19 -6.52 -22.42
C MET A 108 0.22 -5.95 -22.29
N VAL A 109 0.37 -4.62 -22.31
CA VAL A 109 1.66 -3.94 -22.11
C VAL A 109 2.26 -4.34 -20.76
N ARG A 110 1.48 -4.27 -19.68
CA ARG A 110 1.93 -4.62 -18.31
C ARG A 110 2.36 -6.08 -18.20
N LEU A 111 1.79 -7.00 -18.98
CA LEU A 111 2.15 -8.41 -19.02
C LEU A 111 3.34 -8.71 -19.93
N SER A 112 3.86 -7.71 -20.67
CA SER A 112 4.87 -7.90 -21.69
C SER A 112 6.29 -7.83 -21.16
N ARG A 113 7.18 -8.55 -21.88
CA ARG A 113 8.63 -8.52 -21.64
C ARG A 113 9.22 -7.11 -21.86
N GLY A 114 8.72 -6.37 -22.85
CA GLY A 114 9.24 -5.05 -23.20
C GLY A 114 8.99 -3.98 -22.15
N TYR A 115 7.94 -4.12 -21.34
CA TYR A 115 7.60 -3.18 -20.28
C TYR A 115 8.42 -3.37 -18.99
N GLU A 116 8.98 -4.57 -18.77
CA GLU A 116 9.90 -4.91 -17.67
C GLU A 116 9.28 -4.78 -16.26
N ALA A 117 7.96 -4.94 -16.13
CA ALA A 117 7.28 -4.91 -14.84
C ALA A 117 7.29 -6.24 -14.09
N LEU A 118 7.48 -7.37 -14.80
CA LEU A 118 7.34 -8.72 -14.27
C LEU A 118 8.67 -9.48 -14.28
N LEU A 119 8.92 -10.28 -13.25
CA LEU A 119 10.05 -11.23 -13.21
C LEU A 119 9.96 -12.25 -14.34
N HIS A 120 8.77 -12.78 -14.57
CA HIS A 120 8.45 -13.71 -15.63
C HIS A 120 7.28 -13.16 -16.45
N PRO A 121 7.57 -12.38 -17.51
CA PRO A 121 6.53 -11.85 -18.39
C PRO A 121 5.82 -12.97 -19.14
N TYR A 122 4.52 -12.79 -19.39
CA TYR A 122 3.67 -13.75 -20.08
C TYR A 122 3.50 -13.45 -21.56
N VAL A 123 3.86 -12.24 -21.99
CA VAL A 123 3.74 -11.77 -23.36
C VAL A 123 5.13 -11.42 -23.93
N ASP A 124 5.51 -12.12 -24.99
CA ASP A 124 6.70 -11.80 -25.80
C ASP A 124 6.34 -10.70 -26.79
N SER A 125 6.99 -9.56 -26.65
CA SER A 125 6.67 -8.31 -27.31
C SER A 125 7.73 -7.89 -28.32
N LYS A 126 7.28 -7.23 -29.42
CA LYS A 126 8.15 -6.61 -30.42
C LYS A 126 7.67 -5.20 -30.74
N GLY A 127 8.57 -4.24 -30.69
CA GLY A 127 8.29 -2.81 -30.80
C GLY A 127 8.42 -2.09 -29.47
N ASN A 128 7.99 -0.84 -29.40
CA ASN A 128 8.06 -0.04 -28.17
C ASN A 128 6.85 -0.32 -27.27
N PHE A 129 7.09 -1.00 -26.15
CA PHE A 129 6.13 -1.29 -25.10
C PHE A 129 6.31 -0.39 -23.86
N GLY A 130 7.11 0.68 -23.95
CA GLY A 130 7.42 1.54 -22.82
C GLY A 130 8.30 0.86 -21.78
N LYS A 131 8.42 1.49 -20.59
CA LYS A 131 9.20 0.99 -19.47
C LYS A 131 8.48 1.26 -18.14
N ALA A 132 8.43 0.28 -17.28
CA ALA A 132 7.73 0.38 -15.99
C ALA A 132 8.35 1.40 -15.02
N TYR A 133 9.63 1.66 -15.15
CA TYR A 133 10.41 2.57 -14.32
C TYR A 133 10.39 4.03 -14.77
N SER A 134 9.72 4.34 -15.91
CA SER A 134 9.65 5.70 -16.45
C SER A 134 8.22 6.07 -16.86
N ARG A 135 7.80 7.28 -16.51
CA ARG A 135 6.52 7.88 -16.94
C ARG A 135 6.57 8.40 -18.35
N ASP A 136 7.75 8.84 -18.80
CA ASP A 136 7.96 9.49 -20.09
C ASP A 136 8.18 8.47 -21.20
N MET A 137 8.68 7.28 -20.87
CA MET A 137 8.83 6.17 -21.82
C MET A 137 7.51 5.43 -22.04
N MET A 138 6.56 6.09 -22.69
CA MET A 138 5.26 5.52 -23.03
C MET A 138 5.36 4.51 -24.18
N TRP A 139 4.44 3.57 -24.21
CA TRP A 139 4.32 2.58 -25.29
C TRP A 139 3.74 3.17 -26.57
N ALA A 140 4.13 2.60 -27.70
CA ALA A 140 3.57 2.97 -28.99
C ALA A 140 2.13 2.45 -29.15
N ALA A 141 1.34 3.07 -30.04
CA ALA A 141 -0.01 2.61 -30.33
C ALA A 141 -0.02 1.14 -30.80
N SER A 142 -1.09 0.40 -30.48
CA SER A 142 -1.25 -1.04 -30.69
C SER A 142 -1.09 -1.50 -32.16
N ARG A 143 -1.30 -0.59 -33.13
CA ARG A 143 -1.09 -0.85 -34.56
C ARG A 143 0.38 -0.96 -34.96
N TYR A 144 1.30 -0.43 -34.16
CA TYR A 144 2.75 -0.46 -34.45
C TYR A 144 3.47 -1.60 -33.75
N THR A 145 2.88 -2.20 -32.73
CA THR A 145 3.48 -3.26 -31.92
C THR A 145 2.97 -4.64 -32.30
N GLU A 146 3.77 -5.66 -32.01
CA GLU A 146 3.45 -7.06 -32.23
C GLU A 146 3.70 -7.87 -30.98
N ALA A 147 2.88 -8.88 -30.73
CA ALA A 147 2.99 -9.72 -29.56
C ALA A 147 2.63 -11.18 -29.85
N LYS A 148 3.15 -12.08 -29.03
CA LYS A 148 2.74 -13.48 -28.88
C LYS A 148 2.88 -13.88 -27.42
N LEU A 149 2.45 -15.06 -27.05
CA LEU A 149 2.69 -15.61 -25.70
C LEU A 149 4.17 -15.90 -25.50
N ASP A 150 4.68 -15.58 -24.30
CA ASP A 150 6.02 -15.98 -23.89
C ASP A 150 6.04 -17.49 -23.63
N PRO A 151 7.17 -18.20 -23.85
CA PRO A 151 7.27 -19.65 -23.62
C PRO A 151 6.78 -20.12 -22.24
N ILE A 152 6.98 -19.36 -21.17
CA ILE A 152 6.47 -19.71 -19.83
C ILE A 152 4.95 -19.78 -19.78
N SER A 153 4.24 -19.09 -20.68
CA SER A 153 2.79 -19.12 -20.76
C SER A 153 2.24 -20.49 -21.14
N ALA A 154 3.08 -21.40 -21.67
CA ALA A 154 2.70 -22.81 -21.86
C ALA A 154 2.26 -23.46 -20.53
N GLU A 155 2.89 -23.06 -19.44
CA GLU A 155 2.61 -23.58 -18.08
C GLU A 155 1.30 -23.02 -17.49
N LEU A 156 0.73 -21.97 -18.09
CA LEU A 156 -0.58 -21.44 -17.70
C LEU A 156 -1.75 -22.22 -18.31
N PHE A 157 -1.54 -22.82 -19.49
CA PHE A 157 -2.57 -23.47 -20.30
C PHE A 157 -2.40 -24.99 -20.38
N LYS A 158 -1.41 -25.55 -19.66
CA LYS A 158 -1.14 -26.98 -19.71
C LYS A 158 -2.39 -27.77 -19.32
N ASP A 159 -2.83 -28.65 -20.21
CA ASP A 159 -4.03 -29.49 -20.05
C ASP A 159 -5.38 -28.74 -19.89
N ILE A 160 -5.50 -27.47 -20.33
CA ILE A 160 -6.74 -26.71 -20.24
C ILE A 160 -7.91 -27.38 -21.01
N ASP A 161 -7.60 -28.11 -22.08
CA ASP A 161 -8.57 -28.84 -22.92
C ASP A 161 -8.99 -30.19 -22.29
N LYS A 162 -8.51 -30.54 -21.10
CA LYS A 162 -8.83 -31.79 -20.39
C LYS A 162 -9.72 -31.55 -19.16
N ASP A 163 -10.62 -30.59 -19.24
CA ASP A 163 -11.58 -30.30 -18.18
C ASP A 163 -10.96 -29.99 -16.81
N THR A 164 -9.75 -29.42 -16.80
CA THR A 164 -8.98 -29.12 -15.57
C THR A 164 -9.55 -27.98 -14.75
N VAL A 165 -10.26 -27.05 -15.38
CA VAL A 165 -10.91 -25.86 -14.80
C VAL A 165 -12.32 -25.69 -15.34
N ASP A 166 -13.15 -24.92 -14.63
CA ASP A 166 -14.50 -24.65 -15.07
C ASP A 166 -14.54 -23.57 -16.14
N PHE A 167 -15.50 -23.70 -17.05
CA PHE A 167 -15.78 -22.72 -18.09
C PHE A 167 -17.17 -22.14 -17.89
N VAL A 168 -17.29 -20.83 -18.04
CA VAL A 168 -18.55 -20.07 -17.98
C VAL A 168 -18.80 -19.38 -19.31
N ASP A 169 -20.03 -18.99 -19.54
CA ASP A 169 -20.36 -18.18 -20.69
C ASP A 169 -19.78 -16.77 -20.54
N ASN A 170 -19.31 -16.18 -21.64
CA ASN A 170 -18.91 -14.79 -21.67
C ASN A 170 -20.13 -13.85 -21.49
N TYR A 171 -19.90 -12.54 -21.49
CA TYR A 171 -20.91 -11.52 -21.20
C TYR A 171 -22.15 -11.56 -22.13
N ASP A 172 -22.05 -12.09 -23.35
CA ASP A 172 -23.14 -12.20 -24.35
C ASP A 172 -23.52 -13.65 -24.64
N SER A 173 -23.01 -14.61 -23.90
CA SER A 173 -23.27 -16.05 -24.04
C SER A 173 -22.95 -16.64 -25.43
N THR A 174 -22.09 -15.96 -26.20
CA THR A 174 -21.65 -16.45 -27.52
C THR A 174 -20.42 -17.33 -27.46
N MET A 175 -19.62 -17.23 -26.39
CA MET A 175 -18.37 -17.95 -26.20
C MET A 175 -18.24 -18.43 -24.75
N LYS A 176 -17.34 -19.38 -24.54
CA LYS A 176 -16.95 -19.84 -23.18
C LYS A 176 -15.58 -19.35 -22.82
N GLU A 177 -15.43 -18.93 -21.58
CA GLU A 177 -14.16 -18.51 -20.99
C GLU A 177 -13.84 -19.30 -19.71
N PRO A 178 -12.54 -19.58 -19.41
CA PRO A 178 -12.18 -20.28 -18.19
C PRO A 178 -12.32 -19.37 -16.98
N THR A 179 -12.82 -19.90 -15.88
CA THR A 179 -12.91 -19.19 -14.60
C THR A 179 -11.52 -18.96 -14.00
N LEU A 180 -10.62 -19.94 -14.10
CA LEU A 180 -9.24 -19.94 -13.66
C LEU A 180 -8.35 -20.56 -14.75
N LEU A 181 -7.04 -20.32 -14.71
CA LEU A 181 -6.07 -21.01 -15.54
C LEU A 181 -5.43 -22.17 -14.77
N PRO A 182 -5.23 -23.36 -15.38
CA PRO A 182 -4.66 -24.54 -14.71
C PRO A 182 -3.14 -24.43 -14.53
N VAL A 183 -2.69 -23.34 -13.91
CA VAL A 183 -1.27 -23.01 -13.76
C VAL A 183 -0.45 -24.10 -13.08
N THR A 184 0.72 -24.44 -13.62
CA THR A 184 1.59 -25.49 -13.11
C THR A 184 2.56 -25.03 -12.02
N PHE A 185 2.61 -23.74 -11.72
CA PHE A 185 3.44 -23.15 -10.67
C PHE A 185 2.67 -22.04 -9.95
N PRO A 186 3.03 -21.67 -8.70
CA PRO A 186 2.32 -20.63 -7.90
C PRO A 186 2.53 -19.23 -8.45
N SER A 187 1.92 -18.93 -9.59
CA SER A 187 2.02 -17.67 -10.32
C SER A 187 1.63 -16.45 -9.50
N VAL A 188 0.74 -16.62 -8.53
CA VAL A 188 0.29 -15.58 -7.60
C VAL A 188 1.42 -14.95 -6.78
N LEU A 189 2.52 -15.69 -6.54
CA LEU A 189 3.70 -15.22 -5.81
C LEU A 189 4.91 -14.93 -6.71
N VAL A 190 4.91 -15.42 -7.97
CA VAL A 190 6.07 -15.26 -8.87
C VAL A 190 6.15 -13.86 -9.47
N ASN A 191 5.03 -13.23 -9.75
CA ASN A 191 4.97 -11.87 -10.28
C ASN A 191 4.22 -10.95 -9.31
N ASN A 192 4.67 -9.70 -9.21
CA ASN A 192 4.00 -8.70 -8.40
C ASN A 192 2.59 -8.40 -8.93
N ASN A 193 1.65 -8.20 -8.02
CA ASN A 193 0.28 -7.84 -8.35
C ASN A 193 -0.23 -6.77 -7.39
N THR A 194 -0.67 -5.65 -7.95
CA THR A 194 -1.26 -4.55 -7.18
C THR A 194 -2.66 -4.27 -7.72
N GLY A 195 -3.60 -4.06 -6.82
CA GLY A 195 -4.98 -3.73 -7.17
C GLY A 195 -5.63 -2.87 -6.10
N ILE A 196 -6.39 -1.89 -6.54
CA ILE A 196 -7.13 -0.98 -5.67
C ILE A 196 -8.61 -1.10 -6.01
N ALA A 197 -9.40 -1.47 -5.01
CA ALA A 197 -10.86 -1.52 -5.07
C ALA A 197 -11.46 -0.61 -4.00
N VAL A 198 -12.77 -0.50 -4.00
CA VAL A 198 -13.49 0.23 -2.96
C VAL A 198 -13.42 -0.55 -1.64
N GLY A 199 -12.82 0.03 -0.62
CA GLY A 199 -12.69 -0.58 0.71
C GLY A 199 -11.65 -1.70 0.81
N MET A 200 -11.04 -2.14 -0.29
CA MET A 200 -10.04 -3.21 -0.30
C MET A 200 -8.91 -2.93 -1.28
N ALA A 201 -7.72 -3.39 -0.94
CA ALA A 201 -6.56 -3.34 -1.81
C ALA A 201 -5.82 -4.68 -1.77
N SER A 202 -5.09 -4.97 -2.84
CA SER A 202 -4.12 -6.06 -2.90
C SER A 202 -2.77 -5.48 -3.29
N SER A 203 -1.72 -5.92 -2.62
CA SER A 203 -0.34 -5.56 -2.92
C SER A 203 0.53 -6.78 -2.63
N ILE A 204 0.74 -7.60 -3.65
CA ILE A 204 1.53 -8.83 -3.57
C ILE A 204 2.88 -8.54 -4.22
N CYS A 205 3.97 -8.70 -3.47
CA CYS A 205 5.31 -8.63 -4.03
C CYS A 205 5.66 -9.91 -4.79
N SER A 206 6.59 -9.81 -5.71
CA SER A 206 7.12 -10.96 -6.45
C SER A 206 8.22 -11.68 -5.67
N PHE A 207 8.37 -12.96 -5.96
CA PHE A 207 9.42 -13.82 -5.43
C PHE A 207 10.11 -14.59 -6.54
N ASN A 208 11.33 -15.02 -6.31
CA ASN A 208 12.08 -15.83 -7.26
C ASN A 208 11.34 -17.15 -7.56
N LEU A 209 11.16 -17.47 -8.85
CA LEU A 209 10.42 -18.65 -9.31
C LEU A 209 10.97 -19.94 -8.73
N GLU A 210 12.29 -20.12 -8.71
CA GLU A 210 12.94 -21.32 -8.19
C GLU A 210 12.70 -21.47 -6.68
N GLU A 211 12.83 -20.36 -5.90
CA GLU A 211 12.58 -20.37 -4.46
C GLU A 211 11.11 -20.70 -4.15
N VAL A 212 10.15 -20.12 -4.87
CA VAL A 212 8.72 -20.42 -4.72
C VAL A 212 8.41 -21.87 -5.02
N CYS A 213 8.91 -22.39 -6.15
CA CYS A 213 8.68 -23.78 -6.52
C CYS A 213 9.33 -24.75 -5.52
N ARG A 214 10.55 -24.50 -5.06
CA ARG A 214 11.23 -25.32 -4.03
C ARG A 214 10.46 -25.31 -2.71
N THR A 215 10.02 -24.13 -2.26
CA THR A 215 9.18 -24.01 -1.05
C THR A 215 7.89 -24.80 -1.17
N THR A 216 7.25 -24.76 -2.35
CA THR A 216 6.02 -25.52 -2.62
C THR A 216 6.28 -27.01 -2.60
N ILE A 217 7.38 -27.48 -3.18
CA ILE A 217 7.81 -28.89 -3.14
C ILE A 217 8.00 -29.36 -1.69
N GLU A 218 8.70 -28.57 -0.88
CA GLU A 218 8.93 -28.91 0.53
C GLU A 218 7.62 -28.92 1.34
N LEU A 219 6.68 -28.01 1.07
CA LEU A 219 5.35 -28.03 1.70
C LEU A 219 4.51 -29.25 1.31
N ILE A 220 4.63 -29.76 0.07
CA ILE A 220 3.98 -31.01 -0.35
C ILE A 220 4.58 -32.21 0.37
N ARG A 221 5.90 -32.23 0.57
CA ARG A 221 6.62 -33.32 1.29
C ARG A 221 6.39 -33.26 2.80
N ASN A 222 6.43 -32.06 3.36
CA ASN A 222 6.27 -31.77 4.79
C ASN A 222 5.38 -30.55 5.02
N PRO A 223 4.12 -30.72 5.42
CA PRO A 223 3.20 -29.61 5.69
C PRO A 223 3.68 -28.63 6.79
N ASP A 224 4.61 -29.07 7.66
CA ASP A 224 5.15 -28.24 8.74
C ASP A 224 6.42 -27.48 8.35
N HIS A 225 6.84 -27.56 7.08
CA HIS A 225 8.00 -26.84 6.58
C HIS A 225 7.95 -25.34 6.86
N CYS A 226 9.07 -24.77 7.31
CA CYS A 226 9.23 -23.34 7.52
C CYS A 226 9.52 -22.62 6.20
N VAL A 227 8.61 -21.76 5.77
CA VAL A 227 8.73 -21.06 4.47
C VAL A 227 10.02 -20.24 4.37
N ALA A 228 10.45 -19.61 5.48
CA ALA A 228 11.65 -18.76 5.50
C ALA A 228 12.97 -19.51 5.25
N ASP A 229 12.97 -20.83 5.37
CA ASP A 229 14.18 -21.64 5.12
C ASP A 229 14.47 -21.81 3.63
N THR A 230 13.44 -21.78 2.78
CA THR A 230 13.55 -21.97 1.33
C THR A 230 13.20 -20.74 0.51
N LEU A 231 12.35 -19.84 1.02
CA LEU A 231 12.00 -18.57 0.42
C LEU A 231 12.73 -17.44 1.17
N LYS A 232 13.78 -16.89 0.58
CA LYS A 232 14.68 -15.96 1.28
C LYS A 232 14.08 -14.58 1.49
N ALA A 233 13.66 -13.93 0.39
CA ALA A 233 13.11 -12.59 0.41
C ALA A 233 12.36 -12.29 -0.90
N PRO A 234 11.55 -11.23 -1.00
CA PRO A 234 11.01 -10.73 -2.26
C PRO A 234 12.09 -10.50 -3.32
N ASP A 235 11.75 -10.71 -4.59
CA ASP A 235 12.60 -10.51 -5.76
C ASP A 235 11.83 -9.70 -6.81
N PHE A 236 12.45 -8.69 -7.42
CA PHE A 236 11.79 -7.74 -8.31
C PHE A 236 12.41 -7.71 -9.70
N ALA A 237 11.57 -7.45 -10.72
CA ALA A 237 12.01 -7.37 -12.11
C ALA A 237 13.07 -6.29 -12.35
N GLY A 238 12.97 -5.17 -11.63
CA GLY A 238 13.92 -4.06 -11.68
C GLY A 238 15.21 -4.27 -10.89
N GLY A 239 15.39 -5.40 -10.20
CA GLY A 239 16.55 -5.63 -9.33
C GLY A 239 16.46 -4.84 -8.03
N ALA A 240 17.39 -3.90 -7.83
CA ALA A 240 17.58 -3.12 -6.60
C ALA A 240 18.08 -3.96 -5.40
N LYS A 241 18.15 -3.34 -4.22
CA LYS A 241 18.61 -4.01 -2.99
C LYS A 241 17.47 -4.05 -1.97
N ILE A 242 17.29 -5.19 -1.30
CA ILE A 242 16.32 -5.32 -0.21
C ILE A 242 17.03 -5.40 1.14
N LEU A 243 16.61 -4.54 2.08
CA LEU A 243 17.07 -4.63 3.47
C LEU A 243 16.41 -5.83 4.15
N TYR A 244 17.20 -6.85 4.44
CA TYR A 244 16.73 -8.07 5.08
C TYR A 244 16.59 -7.89 6.59
N ASP A 245 15.37 -7.98 7.06
CA ASP A 245 15.02 -8.06 8.47
C ASP A 245 14.18 -9.35 8.65
N ARG A 246 14.80 -10.36 9.26
CA ARG A 246 14.20 -11.69 9.39
C ARG A 246 12.85 -11.62 10.08
N ALA A 247 12.71 -10.85 11.15
CA ALA A 247 11.47 -10.76 11.90
C ALA A 247 10.33 -10.16 11.09
N LYS A 248 10.61 -9.10 10.31
CA LYS A 248 9.62 -8.47 9.42
C LYS A 248 9.23 -9.38 8.25
N ILE A 249 10.20 -10.09 7.67
CA ILE A 249 9.93 -11.03 6.56
C ILE A 249 9.09 -12.20 7.06
N GLU A 250 9.41 -12.79 8.20
CA GLU A 250 8.62 -13.86 8.81
C GLU A 250 7.20 -13.40 9.18
N GLU A 251 7.04 -12.17 9.65
CA GLU A 251 5.72 -11.58 9.89
C GLU A 251 4.90 -11.47 8.59
N ILE A 252 5.50 -10.96 7.51
CA ILE A 252 4.86 -10.90 6.20
C ILE A 252 4.49 -12.30 5.71
N TYR A 253 5.38 -13.29 5.86
CA TYR A 253 5.11 -14.66 5.46
C TYR A 253 3.99 -15.32 6.25
N ARG A 254 3.81 -14.94 7.50
CA ARG A 254 2.74 -15.43 8.38
C ARG A 254 1.40 -14.73 8.15
N THR A 255 1.40 -13.40 7.95
CA THR A 255 0.18 -12.58 7.97
C THR A 255 -0.25 -12.05 6.60
N GLY A 256 0.63 -12.07 5.60
CA GLY A 256 0.44 -11.38 4.32
C GLY A 256 0.47 -9.86 4.41
N ARG A 257 0.84 -9.30 5.56
CA ARG A 257 0.90 -7.84 5.82
C ARG A 257 2.24 -7.44 6.40
N GLY A 258 2.67 -6.24 6.08
CA GLY A 258 3.91 -5.67 6.57
C GLY A 258 4.57 -4.79 5.52
N SER A 259 5.79 -4.36 5.78
CA SER A 259 6.56 -3.58 4.81
C SER A 259 8.05 -3.84 4.96
N PHE A 260 8.77 -3.70 3.87
CA PHE A 260 10.23 -3.77 3.81
C PHE A 260 10.78 -2.64 2.96
N LYS A 261 12.04 -2.30 3.17
CA LYS A 261 12.72 -1.24 2.43
C LYS A 261 13.49 -1.79 1.24
N LEU A 262 13.39 -1.05 0.14
CA LEU A 262 14.18 -1.25 -1.07
C LEU A 262 15.13 -0.06 -1.25
N TYR A 263 16.31 -0.32 -1.81
CA TYR A 263 17.35 0.67 -2.09
C TYR A 263 17.81 0.55 -3.54
N ALA A 264 18.00 1.67 -4.18
CA ALA A 264 18.58 1.73 -5.51
C ALA A 264 20.01 1.16 -5.52
N LYS A 265 20.40 0.58 -6.65
CA LYS A 265 21.77 0.12 -6.89
C LYS A 265 22.51 1.16 -7.69
N TYR A 266 23.74 1.43 -7.31
CA TYR A 266 24.58 2.41 -7.94
C TYR A 266 26.02 1.91 -8.09
N THR A 267 26.75 2.54 -8.99
CA THR A 267 28.19 2.40 -9.16
C THR A 267 28.85 3.78 -9.20
N TYR A 268 30.04 3.90 -8.63
CA TYR A 268 30.82 5.13 -8.69
C TYR A 268 31.89 5.05 -9.79
N ASP A 269 31.75 5.91 -10.78
CA ASP A 269 32.77 6.10 -11.82
C ASP A 269 33.78 7.15 -11.37
N LYS A 270 34.97 6.69 -10.96
CA LYS A 270 36.07 7.55 -10.51
C LYS A 270 36.64 8.42 -11.62
N SER A 271 36.57 7.98 -12.90
CA SER A 271 37.15 8.70 -14.04
C SER A 271 36.36 9.96 -14.36
N ASN A 272 35.05 9.87 -14.28
CA ASN A 272 34.11 10.96 -14.56
C ASN A 272 33.62 11.66 -13.29
N ASN A 273 34.00 11.17 -12.10
CA ASN A 273 33.54 11.66 -10.80
C ASN A 273 32.01 11.74 -10.71
N CYS A 274 31.32 10.67 -11.14
CA CYS A 274 29.88 10.58 -11.12
C CYS A 274 29.38 9.27 -10.48
N ILE A 275 28.14 9.30 -10.01
CA ILE A 275 27.40 8.13 -9.54
C ILE A 275 26.41 7.76 -10.64
N ASP A 276 26.48 6.51 -11.09
CA ASP A 276 25.53 5.91 -12.03
C ASP A 276 24.55 5.03 -11.26
N ILE A 277 23.27 5.38 -11.28
CA ILE A 277 22.18 4.57 -10.69
C ILE A 277 21.60 3.72 -11.82
N THR A 278 21.68 2.41 -11.66
CA THR A 278 21.29 1.43 -12.69
C THR A 278 20.02 0.64 -12.34
N GLU A 279 19.67 0.57 -11.07
CA GLU A 279 18.47 -0.12 -10.58
C GLU A 279 17.80 0.73 -9.50
N ILE A 280 16.47 0.86 -9.56
CA ILE A 280 15.68 1.64 -8.59
C ILE A 280 14.61 0.77 -7.94
N PRO A 281 14.10 1.17 -6.74
CA PRO A 281 13.01 0.48 -6.09
C PRO A 281 11.78 0.35 -7.00
N MET A 282 11.21 -0.85 -7.09
CA MET A 282 10.03 -1.09 -7.91
C MET A 282 8.74 -0.78 -7.11
N THR A 283 8.53 0.51 -6.85
CA THR A 283 7.36 1.05 -6.15
C THR A 283 6.64 2.06 -7.05
N SER A 284 5.42 2.46 -6.68
CA SER A 284 4.64 3.43 -7.45
C SER A 284 5.20 4.86 -7.41
N THR A 285 6.09 5.14 -6.46
CA THR A 285 6.68 6.46 -6.20
C THR A 285 8.08 6.62 -6.77
N ALA A 286 8.80 5.51 -7.03
CA ALA A 286 10.17 5.51 -7.51
C ALA A 286 10.23 5.32 -9.04
N THR A 287 9.97 6.40 -9.80
CA THR A 287 10.26 6.46 -11.24
C THR A 287 11.50 7.29 -11.51
N SER A 288 12.15 7.11 -12.66
CA SER A 288 13.35 7.89 -13.02
C SER A 288 13.10 9.39 -12.89
N GLU A 289 11.99 9.87 -13.42
CA GLU A 289 11.63 11.30 -13.41
C GLU A 289 11.35 11.79 -11.98
N SER A 290 10.61 11.00 -11.17
CA SER A 290 10.31 11.41 -9.79
C SER A 290 11.55 11.48 -8.91
N ILE A 291 12.52 10.61 -9.15
CA ILE A 291 13.81 10.61 -8.46
C ILE A 291 14.59 11.87 -8.85
N ILE A 292 14.72 12.16 -10.14
CA ILE A 292 15.42 13.33 -10.67
C ILE A 292 14.76 14.62 -10.15
N GLU A 293 13.45 14.76 -10.25
CA GLU A 293 12.68 15.89 -9.72
C GLU A 293 12.97 16.12 -8.23
N LYS A 294 12.92 15.05 -7.43
CA LYS A 294 13.19 15.14 -5.98
C LYS A 294 14.62 15.51 -5.66
N VAL A 295 15.60 14.98 -6.39
CA VAL A 295 17.01 15.35 -6.21
C VAL A 295 17.19 16.84 -6.52
N ILE A 296 16.65 17.32 -7.65
CA ILE A 296 16.70 18.74 -8.03
C ILE A 296 16.06 19.64 -6.96
N ASP A 297 14.90 19.25 -6.44
CA ASP A 297 14.22 20.00 -5.38
C ASP A 297 15.08 20.09 -4.11
N ARG A 298 15.77 19.02 -3.72
CA ARG A 298 16.65 18.99 -2.55
C ARG A 298 17.91 19.83 -2.76
N VAL A 299 18.45 19.84 -3.97
CA VAL A 299 19.59 20.71 -4.34
C VAL A 299 19.16 22.18 -4.31
N LYS A 300 18.01 22.54 -4.90
CA LYS A 300 17.46 23.91 -4.88
C LYS A 300 17.15 24.40 -3.46
N ALA A 301 16.66 23.50 -2.59
CA ALA A 301 16.41 23.80 -1.19
C ALA A 301 17.70 23.91 -0.34
N GLY A 302 18.89 23.66 -0.93
CA GLY A 302 20.17 23.71 -0.23
C GLY A 302 20.46 22.53 0.70
N ALA A 303 19.56 21.53 0.74
CA ALA A 303 19.73 20.33 1.56
C ALA A 303 20.84 19.41 1.02
N ILE A 304 21.08 19.42 -0.29
CA ILE A 304 22.15 18.70 -0.96
C ILE A 304 23.00 19.71 -1.72
N ARG A 305 24.30 19.80 -1.37
CA ARG A 305 25.25 20.77 -1.96
C ARG A 305 26.33 20.11 -2.78
N GLU A 306 26.45 18.81 -2.67
CA GLU A 306 27.52 17.95 -3.20
C GLU A 306 27.35 17.64 -4.69
N ILE A 307 26.15 17.81 -5.24
CA ILE A 307 25.80 17.51 -6.63
C ILE A 307 26.08 18.73 -7.50
N SER A 308 26.71 18.52 -8.66
CA SER A 308 26.90 19.54 -9.69
C SER A 308 25.84 19.44 -10.79
N ASP A 309 25.50 18.23 -11.25
CA ASP A 309 24.46 18.00 -12.27
C ASP A 309 23.82 16.63 -12.08
N ILE A 310 22.62 16.44 -12.67
CA ILE A 310 21.92 15.15 -12.72
C ILE A 310 21.27 14.99 -14.09
N ARG A 311 21.49 13.81 -14.72
CA ARG A 311 20.99 13.51 -16.06
C ARG A 311 20.33 12.15 -16.11
N ASP A 312 19.31 12.04 -16.96
CA ASP A 312 18.76 10.74 -17.36
C ASP A 312 19.51 10.27 -18.63
N GLU A 313 20.32 9.25 -18.51
CA GLU A 313 21.05 8.60 -19.60
C GLU A 313 20.46 7.24 -19.96
N THR A 314 19.20 7.00 -19.57
CA THR A 314 18.48 5.76 -19.87
C THR A 314 18.36 5.55 -21.37
N ASP A 315 18.80 4.39 -21.83
CA ASP A 315 18.76 4.00 -23.23
C ASP A 315 18.26 2.56 -23.44
N LYS A 316 18.56 1.94 -24.58
CA LYS A 316 18.16 0.56 -24.88
C LYS A 316 18.86 -0.49 -24.02
N SER A 317 19.98 -0.16 -23.39
CA SER A 317 20.72 -1.05 -22.49
C SER A 317 20.10 -1.13 -21.09
N GLY A 318 19.28 -0.15 -20.71
CA GLY A 318 18.56 -0.13 -19.44
C GLY A 318 18.50 1.25 -18.79
N LEU A 319 18.02 1.28 -17.56
CA LEU A 319 17.96 2.46 -16.72
C LEU A 319 19.37 2.95 -16.37
N LYS A 320 19.62 4.24 -16.56
CA LYS A 320 20.84 4.90 -16.11
C LYS A 320 20.54 6.36 -15.74
N ILE A 321 20.62 6.68 -14.44
CA ILE A 321 20.60 8.06 -13.95
C ILE A 321 22.00 8.41 -13.48
N THR A 322 22.62 9.41 -14.09
CA THR A 322 23.97 9.86 -13.78
C THR A 322 23.94 11.12 -12.94
N ILE A 323 24.62 11.10 -11.80
CA ILE A 323 24.77 12.23 -10.86
C ILE A 323 26.24 12.65 -10.84
N ASP A 324 26.53 13.83 -11.36
CA ASP A 324 27.86 14.42 -11.35
C ASP A 324 28.17 15.04 -9.97
N LEU A 325 29.33 14.71 -9.43
CA LEU A 325 29.74 15.15 -8.11
C LEU A 325 30.66 16.38 -8.15
N LYS A 326 30.58 17.22 -7.13
CA LYS A 326 31.59 18.24 -6.90
C LYS A 326 32.89 17.59 -6.42
N ARG A 327 34.02 18.25 -6.66
CA ARG A 327 35.33 17.75 -6.23
C ARG A 327 35.38 17.59 -4.69
N GLY A 328 35.88 16.44 -4.23
CA GLY A 328 36.02 16.14 -2.81
C GLY A 328 34.78 15.57 -2.13
N THR A 329 33.73 15.29 -2.89
CA THR A 329 32.52 14.62 -2.38
C THR A 329 32.79 13.13 -2.18
N ASP A 330 32.41 12.61 -1.01
CA ASP A 330 32.37 11.17 -0.74
C ASP A 330 31.08 10.58 -1.34
N PRO A 331 31.18 9.66 -2.31
CA PRO A 331 30.00 9.12 -3.00
C PRO A 331 29.09 8.30 -2.08
N ASP A 332 29.66 7.55 -1.13
CA ASP A 332 28.87 6.68 -0.27
C ASP A 332 28.07 7.49 0.76
N LYS A 333 28.68 8.53 1.33
CA LYS A 333 27.97 9.48 2.23
C LYS A 333 26.86 10.23 1.50
N LEU A 334 27.12 10.66 0.27
CA LEU A 334 26.07 11.29 -0.54
C LEU A 334 24.92 10.34 -0.84
N MET A 335 25.21 9.08 -1.19
CA MET A 335 24.16 8.09 -1.45
C MET A 335 23.32 7.80 -0.21
N GLN A 336 23.90 7.73 0.98
CA GLN A 336 23.13 7.60 2.23
C GLN A 336 22.19 8.79 2.45
N LYS A 337 22.66 10.01 2.15
CA LYS A 337 21.85 11.23 2.23
C LYS A 337 20.72 11.21 1.20
N LEU A 338 21.01 10.77 -0.02
CA LEU A 338 20.01 10.59 -1.08
C LEU A 338 18.96 9.54 -0.72
N TYR A 339 19.34 8.41 -0.12
CA TYR A 339 18.41 7.39 0.36
C TYR A 339 17.44 7.90 1.42
N ARG A 340 17.83 8.87 2.25
CA ARG A 340 16.93 9.48 3.24
C ARG A 340 15.98 10.51 2.65
N LEU A 341 16.40 11.24 1.61
CA LEU A 341 15.72 12.43 1.11
C LEU A 341 14.94 12.24 -0.19
N THR A 342 15.12 11.09 -0.86
CA THR A 342 14.57 10.82 -2.19
C THR A 342 14.02 9.40 -2.31
N PRO A 343 13.21 9.07 -3.34
CA PRO A 343 12.73 7.72 -3.60
C PRO A 343 13.80 6.70 -4.06
N LEU A 344 15.09 7.04 -3.99
CA LEU A 344 16.17 6.06 -4.16
C LEU A 344 16.16 4.99 -3.05
N SER A 345 15.54 5.29 -1.91
CA SER A 345 15.09 4.30 -0.94
C SER A 345 13.60 4.46 -0.71
N ASP A 346 12.86 3.38 -0.87
CA ASP A 346 11.41 3.39 -0.71
C ASP A 346 10.91 2.12 -0.03
N SER A 347 9.72 2.18 0.55
CA SER A 347 9.11 1.07 1.27
C SER A 347 8.02 0.41 0.42
N PHE A 348 8.14 -0.91 0.25
CA PHE A 348 7.07 -1.71 -0.34
C PHE A 348 6.14 -2.21 0.77
N ALA A 349 4.86 -1.83 0.70
CA ALA A 349 3.83 -2.28 1.63
C ALA A 349 3.12 -3.52 1.09
N CYS A 350 3.16 -4.62 1.83
CA CYS A 350 2.52 -5.88 1.51
C CYS A 350 1.09 -5.94 2.06
N ASN A 351 0.17 -6.42 1.23
CA ASN A 351 -1.20 -6.79 1.59
C ASN A 351 -1.64 -7.91 0.65
N PHE A 352 -1.38 -9.17 1.03
CA PHE A 352 -1.60 -10.34 0.18
C PHE A 352 -3.07 -10.74 0.19
N ASN A 353 -3.89 -9.90 -0.44
CA ASN A 353 -5.32 -10.12 -0.57
C ASN A 353 -5.60 -10.83 -1.90
N VAL A 354 -6.20 -12.03 -1.82
CA VAL A 354 -6.48 -12.91 -2.97
C VAL A 354 -7.91 -13.41 -2.87
N LEU A 355 -8.58 -13.57 -3.99
CA LEU A 355 -9.91 -14.20 -4.05
C LEU A 355 -9.77 -15.72 -3.99
N ILE A 356 -10.41 -16.33 -3.00
CA ILE A 356 -10.56 -17.78 -2.88
C ILE A 356 -12.04 -18.12 -2.94
N ALA A 357 -12.45 -18.85 -3.95
CA ALA A 357 -13.86 -19.17 -4.20
C ALA A 357 -14.78 -17.93 -4.13
N GLY A 358 -14.35 -16.83 -4.76
CA GLY A 358 -15.09 -15.56 -4.80
C GLY A 358 -15.07 -14.73 -3.52
N SER A 359 -14.32 -15.14 -2.49
CA SER A 359 -14.20 -14.38 -1.23
C SER A 359 -12.79 -13.79 -1.08
N PRO A 360 -12.64 -12.48 -0.84
CA PRO A 360 -11.34 -11.87 -0.61
C PRO A 360 -10.77 -12.28 0.74
N ARG A 361 -9.54 -12.78 0.77
CA ARG A 361 -8.82 -13.19 1.97
C ARG A 361 -7.40 -12.64 1.96
N VAL A 362 -6.98 -12.07 3.09
CA VAL A 362 -5.57 -11.70 3.31
C VAL A 362 -4.88 -12.91 3.95
N MET A 363 -3.90 -13.46 3.28
CA MET A 363 -3.25 -14.71 3.66
C MET A 363 -1.74 -14.58 3.68
N GLY A 364 -1.09 -15.33 4.58
CA GLY A 364 0.36 -15.50 4.59
C GLY A 364 0.83 -16.37 3.40
N VAL A 365 2.13 -16.37 3.16
CA VAL A 365 2.74 -17.15 2.04
C VAL A 365 2.45 -18.63 2.15
N LYS A 366 2.59 -19.20 3.37
CA LYS A 366 2.30 -20.63 3.60
C LYS A 366 0.85 -20.99 3.28
N GLU A 367 -0.07 -20.12 3.70
CA GLU A 367 -1.50 -20.30 3.46
C GLU A 367 -1.83 -20.20 1.97
N LEU A 368 -1.28 -19.20 1.26
CA LEU A 368 -1.42 -19.05 -0.19
C LEU A 368 -0.87 -20.27 -0.96
N LEU A 369 0.30 -20.78 -0.57
CA LEU A 369 0.86 -21.97 -1.21
C LEU A 369 0.02 -23.21 -0.95
N ASN A 370 -0.55 -23.37 0.25
CA ASN A 370 -1.46 -24.48 0.55
C ASN A 370 -2.76 -24.42 -0.27
N GLU A 371 -3.35 -23.23 -0.43
CA GLU A 371 -4.52 -23.03 -1.30
C GLU A 371 -4.17 -23.32 -2.78
N TRP A 372 -2.99 -22.87 -3.23
CA TRP A 372 -2.53 -23.20 -4.58
C TRP A 372 -2.29 -24.73 -4.75
N ILE A 373 -1.69 -25.40 -3.77
CA ILE A 373 -1.49 -26.86 -3.80
C ILE A 373 -2.85 -27.58 -3.90
N ALA A 374 -3.84 -27.15 -3.11
CA ALA A 374 -5.18 -27.71 -3.17
C ALA A 374 -5.83 -27.52 -4.55
N PHE A 375 -5.75 -26.30 -5.10
CA PHE A 375 -6.20 -26.00 -6.46
C PHE A 375 -5.47 -26.86 -7.52
N ARG A 376 -4.14 -26.96 -7.45
CA ARG A 376 -3.37 -27.76 -8.41
C ARG A 376 -3.67 -29.24 -8.30
N MET A 377 -3.85 -29.76 -7.08
CA MET A 377 -4.28 -31.16 -6.87
C MET A 377 -5.60 -31.45 -7.58
N GLU A 378 -6.55 -30.52 -7.51
CA GLU A 378 -7.83 -30.69 -8.20
C GLU A 378 -7.66 -30.66 -9.73
N CYS A 379 -6.85 -29.75 -10.28
CA CYS A 379 -6.53 -29.74 -11.71
C CYS A 379 -5.92 -31.06 -12.17
N VAL A 380 -4.96 -31.63 -11.41
CA VAL A 380 -4.33 -32.91 -11.75
C VAL A 380 -5.34 -34.07 -11.66
N ARG A 381 -6.23 -34.07 -10.66
CA ARG A 381 -7.28 -35.10 -10.53
C ARG A 381 -8.28 -35.03 -11.68
N ARG A 382 -8.74 -33.86 -12.05
CA ARG A 382 -9.68 -33.65 -13.17
C ARG A 382 -9.05 -34.06 -14.49
N ARG A 383 -7.81 -33.67 -14.76
CA ARG A 383 -7.04 -34.14 -15.93
C ARG A 383 -6.95 -35.67 -15.95
N THR A 384 -6.56 -36.29 -14.84
CA THR A 384 -6.42 -37.74 -14.74
C THR A 384 -7.75 -38.45 -14.95
N TYR A 385 -8.84 -37.88 -14.42
CA TYR A 385 -10.18 -38.42 -14.64
C TYR A 385 -10.62 -38.31 -16.13
N PHE A 386 -10.30 -37.19 -16.77
CA PHE A 386 -10.55 -37.00 -18.20
C PHE A 386 -9.81 -38.03 -19.04
N ASP A 387 -8.49 -38.22 -18.78
CA ASP A 387 -7.65 -39.18 -19.48
C ASP A 387 -8.13 -40.62 -19.20
N LEU A 388 -8.53 -40.93 -17.95
CA LEU A 388 -9.11 -42.22 -17.57
C LEU A 388 -10.39 -42.51 -18.34
N LYS A 389 -11.34 -41.55 -18.39
CA LYS A 389 -12.58 -41.70 -19.14
C LYS A 389 -12.29 -41.98 -20.61
N LYS A 390 -11.41 -41.18 -21.22
CA LYS A 390 -11.02 -41.33 -22.63
C LYS A 390 -10.34 -42.71 -22.89
N ALA A 391 -9.50 -43.16 -21.95
CA ALA A 391 -8.87 -44.45 -22.06
C ALA A 391 -9.90 -45.60 -21.93
N LYS A 392 -10.86 -45.51 -20.99
CA LYS A 392 -11.94 -46.49 -20.83
C LYS A 392 -12.86 -46.53 -22.06
N ASP A 393 -13.24 -45.38 -22.60
CA ASP A 393 -14.07 -45.31 -23.80
C ASP A 393 -13.36 -45.97 -24.99
N LYS A 394 -12.05 -45.71 -25.15
CA LYS A 394 -11.23 -46.34 -26.19
C LYS A 394 -11.09 -47.85 -25.98
N LEU A 395 -10.81 -48.29 -24.74
CA LEU A 395 -10.73 -49.72 -24.40
C LEU A 395 -12.07 -50.44 -24.67
N HIS A 396 -13.18 -49.80 -24.34
CA HIS A 396 -14.52 -50.30 -24.59
C HIS A 396 -14.74 -50.62 -26.08
N LEU A 397 -14.37 -49.66 -26.97
CA LEU A 397 -14.45 -49.87 -28.42
C LEU A 397 -13.53 -51.03 -28.89
N LEU A 398 -12.29 -51.08 -28.39
CA LEU A 398 -11.32 -52.08 -28.79
C LEU A 398 -11.71 -53.49 -28.30
N ARG A 399 -12.34 -53.64 -27.13
CA ARG A 399 -12.89 -54.92 -26.65
C ARG A 399 -14.05 -55.41 -27.50
N GLY A 400 -14.90 -54.51 -28.03
CA GLY A 400 -15.90 -54.86 -29.02
C GLY A 400 -15.27 -55.39 -30.31
N LEU A 401 -14.23 -54.72 -30.77
CA LEU A 401 -13.45 -55.16 -31.93
C LEU A 401 -12.74 -56.50 -31.70
N GLU A 402 -12.15 -56.76 -30.54
CA GLU A 402 -11.50 -58.02 -30.18
C GLU A 402 -12.45 -59.21 -30.36
N LYS A 403 -13.70 -59.10 -29.86
CA LYS A 403 -14.71 -60.13 -30.03
C LYS A 403 -15.00 -60.46 -31.52
N ILE A 404 -15.00 -59.44 -32.38
CA ILE A 404 -15.20 -59.60 -33.83
C ILE A 404 -13.95 -60.22 -34.48
N LEU A 405 -12.74 -59.80 -34.07
CA LEU A 405 -11.50 -60.32 -34.63
C LEU A 405 -11.26 -61.80 -34.30
N LEU A 406 -11.88 -62.35 -33.24
CA LEU A 406 -11.89 -63.81 -32.92
C LEU A 406 -12.70 -64.64 -33.92
N ASP A 407 -13.70 -64.05 -34.60
CA ASP A 407 -14.53 -64.70 -35.61
C ASP A 407 -14.94 -63.73 -36.72
N ILE A 408 -13.97 -63.35 -37.56
CA ILE A 408 -14.14 -62.37 -38.64
C ILE A 408 -15.13 -62.89 -39.70
N ASP A 409 -15.06 -64.20 -39.99
CA ASP A 409 -15.93 -64.78 -41.01
C ASP A 409 -17.40 -64.66 -40.61
N LYS A 410 -17.73 -64.82 -39.36
CA LYS A 410 -19.07 -64.58 -38.82
C LYS A 410 -19.51 -63.16 -39.00
N ALA A 411 -18.64 -62.19 -38.72
CA ALA A 411 -18.94 -60.76 -38.87
C ALA A 411 -19.22 -60.43 -40.35
N ILE A 412 -18.40 -60.91 -41.27
CA ILE A 412 -18.58 -60.72 -42.70
C ILE A 412 -19.90 -61.37 -43.18
N LYS A 413 -20.24 -62.55 -42.69
CA LYS A 413 -21.50 -63.23 -43.02
C LYS A 413 -22.68 -62.45 -42.52
N ILE A 414 -22.68 -61.91 -41.31
CA ILE A 414 -23.76 -61.08 -40.77
C ILE A 414 -23.96 -59.84 -41.64
N VAL A 415 -22.90 -59.07 -41.89
CA VAL A 415 -22.99 -57.84 -42.70
C VAL A 415 -23.47 -58.16 -44.12
N ARG A 416 -22.98 -59.24 -44.75
CA ARG A 416 -23.33 -59.61 -46.13
C ARG A 416 -24.76 -60.16 -46.29
N ASN A 417 -25.29 -60.79 -45.23
CA ASN A 417 -26.62 -61.40 -45.25
C ASN A 417 -27.73 -60.45 -44.73
N THR A 418 -27.37 -59.25 -44.27
CA THR A 418 -28.29 -58.21 -43.85
C THR A 418 -28.79 -57.46 -45.07
N GLU A 419 -30.09 -57.38 -45.24
CA GLU A 419 -30.75 -56.74 -46.42
C GLU A 419 -30.76 -55.20 -46.33
N GLU A 420 -31.01 -54.66 -45.14
CA GLU A 420 -31.08 -53.21 -44.91
C GLU A 420 -29.88 -52.71 -44.15
N GLU A 421 -29.28 -51.60 -44.59
CA GLU A 421 -28.11 -50.98 -43.95
C GLU A 421 -28.36 -50.63 -42.47
N ALA A 422 -29.58 -50.22 -42.13
CA ALA A 422 -29.98 -49.88 -40.75
C ALA A 422 -29.99 -51.06 -39.80
N GLU A 423 -30.09 -52.29 -40.30
CA GLU A 423 -30.12 -53.53 -39.51
C GLU A 423 -28.71 -54.13 -39.25
N VAL A 424 -27.68 -53.63 -39.93
CA VAL A 424 -26.31 -54.16 -39.79
C VAL A 424 -25.81 -54.03 -38.34
N VAL A 425 -26.02 -52.88 -37.73
CA VAL A 425 -25.62 -52.61 -36.35
C VAL A 425 -26.39 -53.51 -35.37
N PRO A 426 -27.72 -53.59 -35.38
CA PRO A 426 -28.49 -54.52 -34.56
C PRO A 426 -28.08 -55.98 -34.71
N ASN A 427 -27.83 -56.43 -35.92
CA ASN A 427 -27.45 -57.82 -36.21
C ASN A 427 -26.05 -58.15 -35.68
N LEU A 428 -25.09 -57.22 -35.74
CA LEU A 428 -23.76 -57.33 -35.12
C LEU A 428 -23.88 -57.36 -33.59
N MET A 429 -24.74 -56.55 -33.01
CA MET A 429 -24.99 -56.55 -31.57
C MET A 429 -25.44 -57.93 -31.07
N ILE A 430 -26.45 -58.48 -31.72
CA ILE A 430 -27.00 -59.80 -31.39
C ILE A 430 -25.98 -60.90 -31.65
N GLY A 431 -25.29 -60.84 -32.78
CA GLY A 431 -24.34 -61.88 -33.20
C GLY A 431 -23.12 -62.05 -32.32
N PHE A 432 -22.61 -60.93 -31.71
CA PHE A 432 -21.39 -60.91 -30.93
C PHE A 432 -21.61 -60.54 -29.45
N GLY A 433 -22.82 -60.19 -29.04
CA GLY A 433 -23.11 -59.75 -27.69
C GLY A 433 -22.33 -58.48 -27.36
N ILE A 434 -22.31 -57.51 -28.26
CA ILE A 434 -21.69 -56.18 -28.14
C ILE A 434 -22.77 -55.11 -28.08
N ASP A 435 -22.47 -53.96 -27.54
CA ASP A 435 -23.38 -52.84 -27.52
C ASP A 435 -23.37 -52.04 -28.84
N ARG A 436 -24.29 -51.11 -28.95
CA ARG A 436 -24.49 -50.31 -30.17
C ARG A 436 -23.23 -49.49 -30.55
N ILE A 437 -22.56 -48.86 -29.58
CA ILE A 437 -21.37 -48.03 -29.81
C ILE A 437 -20.22 -48.92 -30.35
N GLN A 438 -20.03 -50.10 -29.78
CA GLN A 438 -19.07 -51.09 -30.28
C GLN A 438 -19.40 -51.60 -31.67
N ALA A 439 -20.67 -51.89 -31.92
CA ALA A 439 -21.12 -52.39 -33.19
C ALA A 439 -21.02 -51.34 -34.33
N GLU A 440 -21.35 -50.07 -34.06
CA GLU A 440 -21.14 -48.94 -34.97
C GLU A 440 -19.65 -48.77 -35.31
N TYR A 441 -18.75 -48.78 -34.28
CA TYR A 441 -17.32 -48.69 -34.49
C TYR A 441 -16.77 -49.82 -35.37
N VAL A 442 -17.26 -51.02 -35.19
CA VAL A 442 -16.85 -52.21 -35.98
C VAL A 442 -17.37 -52.14 -37.40
N ALA A 443 -18.63 -51.73 -37.60
CA ALA A 443 -19.23 -51.62 -38.92
C ALA A 443 -18.44 -50.63 -39.82
N GLU A 444 -17.82 -49.60 -39.26
CA GLU A 444 -17.00 -48.62 -39.99
C GLU A 444 -15.57 -49.05 -40.26
N ILE A 445 -15.16 -50.27 -39.85
CA ILE A 445 -13.79 -50.71 -40.03
C ILE A 445 -13.49 -50.96 -41.52
N LYS A 446 -12.38 -50.40 -41.99
CA LYS A 446 -11.90 -50.63 -43.36
C LYS A 446 -11.38 -52.06 -43.52
N LEU A 447 -11.76 -52.79 -44.57
CA LEU A 447 -11.34 -54.19 -44.85
C LEU A 447 -9.83 -54.38 -44.76
N ARG A 448 -9.03 -53.42 -45.15
CA ARG A 448 -7.56 -53.49 -45.00
C ARG A 448 -7.04 -53.63 -43.56
N HIS A 449 -7.90 -53.31 -42.58
CA HIS A 449 -7.57 -53.38 -41.14
C HIS A 449 -7.90 -54.76 -40.53
N LEU A 450 -8.36 -55.70 -41.34
CA LEU A 450 -8.62 -57.10 -40.89
C LEU A 450 -7.42 -58.03 -41.10
N ASN A 451 -6.21 -57.48 -41.32
CA ASN A 451 -4.99 -58.24 -41.49
C ASN A 451 -4.37 -58.62 -40.12
N ARG A 452 -3.50 -59.64 -40.13
CA ARG A 452 -2.85 -60.15 -38.92
C ARG A 452 -2.04 -59.12 -38.16
N GLU A 453 -1.36 -58.25 -38.86
CA GLU A 453 -0.54 -57.18 -38.24
C GLU A 453 -1.43 -56.20 -37.45
N TYR A 454 -2.54 -55.76 -38.02
CA TYR A 454 -3.48 -54.89 -37.35
C TYR A 454 -4.10 -55.54 -36.10
N ILE A 455 -4.44 -56.82 -36.19
CA ILE A 455 -4.98 -57.58 -35.05
C ILE A 455 -3.98 -57.60 -33.89
N LEU A 456 -2.75 -58.02 -34.16
CA LEU A 456 -1.69 -58.05 -33.12
C LEU A 456 -1.45 -56.67 -32.49
N LYS A 457 -1.46 -55.60 -33.30
CA LYS A 457 -1.32 -54.26 -32.82
C LYS A 457 -2.50 -53.84 -31.92
N ARG A 458 -3.74 -54.24 -32.22
CA ARG A 458 -4.88 -53.90 -31.40
C ARG A 458 -4.90 -54.67 -30.07
N THR A 459 -4.46 -55.92 -30.07
CA THR A 459 -4.26 -56.69 -28.82
C THR A 459 -3.23 -55.99 -27.92
N GLN A 460 -2.11 -55.53 -28.47
CA GLN A 460 -1.11 -54.80 -27.71
C GLN A 460 -1.69 -53.42 -27.20
N ASP A 461 -2.46 -52.72 -28.05
CA ASP A 461 -3.12 -51.48 -27.64
C ASP A 461 -4.11 -51.71 -26.48
N ILE A 462 -4.79 -52.87 -26.41
CA ILE A 462 -5.68 -53.22 -25.29
C ILE A 462 -4.88 -53.41 -23.99
N GLU A 463 -3.80 -54.23 -24.03
CA GLU A 463 -2.95 -54.45 -22.86
C GLU A 463 -2.33 -53.14 -22.33
N ASP A 464 -1.87 -52.27 -23.23
CA ASP A 464 -1.28 -50.99 -22.88
C ASP A 464 -2.33 -50.04 -22.28
N LEU A 465 -3.57 -50.04 -22.81
CA LEU A 465 -4.67 -49.26 -22.23
C LEU A 465 -5.10 -49.79 -20.86
N GLU A 466 -5.13 -51.13 -20.66
CA GLU A 466 -5.46 -51.69 -19.35
C GLU A 466 -4.43 -51.29 -18.28
N LYS A 467 -3.11 -51.33 -18.63
CA LYS A 467 -2.03 -50.85 -17.75
C LYS A 467 -2.20 -49.37 -17.47
N LEU A 468 -2.48 -48.55 -18.50
CA LEU A 468 -2.70 -47.10 -18.35
C LEU A 468 -3.91 -46.80 -17.45
N ILE A 469 -5.03 -47.52 -17.64
CA ILE A 469 -6.24 -47.37 -16.82
C ILE A 469 -5.93 -47.71 -15.36
N ALA A 470 -5.24 -48.82 -15.11
CA ALA A 470 -4.84 -49.21 -13.75
C ALA A 470 -3.94 -48.17 -13.09
N ASP A 471 -3.00 -47.58 -13.85
CA ASP A 471 -2.12 -46.50 -13.36
C ASP A 471 -2.91 -45.20 -13.05
N LEU A 472 -3.82 -44.78 -13.94
CA LEU A 472 -4.66 -43.60 -13.75
C LEU A 472 -5.63 -43.78 -12.56
N GLU A 473 -6.20 -44.97 -12.37
CA GLU A 473 -7.04 -45.29 -11.20
C GLU A 473 -6.22 -45.26 -9.90
N ASP A 474 -4.98 -45.78 -9.91
CA ASP A 474 -4.08 -45.71 -8.77
C ASP A 474 -3.69 -44.25 -8.42
N ILE A 475 -3.46 -43.39 -9.42
CA ILE A 475 -3.22 -41.97 -9.22
C ILE A 475 -4.42 -41.32 -8.53
N LEU A 476 -5.65 -41.58 -9.00
CA LEU A 476 -6.88 -40.99 -8.42
C LEU A 476 -7.13 -41.50 -6.99
N ALA A 477 -6.77 -42.74 -6.68
CA ALA A 477 -6.97 -43.36 -5.36
C ALA A 477 -5.97 -42.83 -4.31
N LYS A 478 -4.73 -42.46 -4.72
CA LYS A 478 -3.62 -42.13 -3.81
C LYS A 478 -3.23 -40.65 -3.89
N ARG A 479 -3.57 -39.89 -2.87
CA ARG A 479 -3.20 -38.45 -2.77
C ARG A 479 -1.69 -38.19 -2.92
N GLY A 480 -0.86 -39.09 -2.40
CA GLY A 480 0.60 -39.00 -2.50
C GLY A 480 1.12 -39.07 -3.94
N ARG A 481 0.46 -39.86 -4.83
CA ARG A 481 0.82 -39.92 -6.26
C ARG A 481 0.51 -38.59 -6.98
N VAL A 482 -0.63 -37.97 -6.68
CA VAL A 482 -0.98 -36.62 -7.19
C VAL A 482 0.07 -35.62 -6.75
N GLY A 483 0.50 -35.69 -5.48
CA GLY A 483 1.59 -34.84 -4.97
C GLY A 483 2.92 -35.04 -5.70
N ALA A 484 3.29 -36.31 -5.97
CA ALA A 484 4.50 -36.61 -6.73
C ALA A 484 4.49 -36.07 -8.16
N ILE A 485 3.32 -36.10 -8.83
CA ILE A 485 3.15 -35.51 -10.16
C ILE A 485 3.38 -33.98 -10.09
N ILE A 486 2.80 -33.30 -9.10
CA ILE A 486 2.97 -31.85 -8.93
C ILE A 486 4.44 -31.49 -8.65
N ILE A 487 5.14 -32.30 -7.82
CA ILE A 487 6.57 -32.13 -7.56
C ILE A 487 7.37 -32.22 -8.86
N SER A 488 7.13 -33.26 -9.67
CA SER A 488 7.81 -33.42 -10.95
C SER A 488 7.54 -32.27 -11.92
N GLU A 489 6.31 -31.76 -11.97
CA GLU A 489 5.94 -30.59 -12.79
C GLU A 489 6.67 -29.33 -12.33
N LEU A 490 6.76 -29.09 -11.02
CA LEU A 490 7.49 -27.95 -10.45
C LEU A 490 9.00 -28.05 -10.73
N GLU A 491 9.59 -29.25 -10.64
CA GLU A 491 11.01 -29.47 -10.98
C GLU A 491 11.28 -29.20 -12.46
N GLU A 492 10.36 -29.57 -13.36
CA GLU A 492 10.44 -29.21 -14.79
C GLU A 492 10.35 -27.70 -15.02
N VAL A 493 9.46 -27.00 -14.31
CA VAL A 493 9.33 -25.54 -14.38
C VAL A 493 10.62 -24.86 -13.91
N ILE A 494 11.19 -25.30 -12.79
CA ILE A 494 12.50 -24.81 -12.32
C ILE A 494 13.58 -25.00 -13.40
N LYS A 495 13.68 -26.18 -13.96
CA LYS A 495 14.68 -26.51 -14.98
C LYS A 495 14.55 -25.67 -16.25
N LYS A 496 13.32 -25.39 -16.70
CA LYS A 496 13.05 -24.64 -17.94
C LYS A 496 13.13 -23.14 -17.77
N TYR A 497 12.66 -22.60 -16.64
CA TYR A 497 12.41 -21.18 -16.47
C TYR A 497 13.09 -20.56 -15.24
N GLY A 498 13.74 -21.37 -14.39
CA GLY A 498 14.49 -20.88 -13.23
C GLY A 498 15.57 -19.87 -13.64
N LYS A 499 15.65 -18.78 -12.90
CA LYS A 499 16.64 -17.70 -13.09
C LYS A 499 17.22 -17.32 -11.74
N PRO A 500 18.49 -16.89 -11.71
CA PRO A 500 19.06 -16.35 -10.47
C PRO A 500 18.28 -15.12 -10.01
N ARG A 501 18.30 -14.89 -8.70
CA ARG A 501 17.71 -13.72 -8.06
C ARG A 501 18.28 -12.43 -8.67
N LYS A 502 17.42 -11.45 -8.92
CA LYS A 502 17.82 -10.12 -9.37
C LYS A 502 18.04 -9.16 -8.21
N THR A 503 17.13 -9.14 -7.24
CA THR A 503 17.21 -8.24 -6.08
C THR A 503 18.28 -8.73 -5.11
N GLU A 504 19.27 -7.89 -4.83
CA GLU A 504 20.36 -8.16 -3.89
C GLU A 504 19.85 -8.06 -2.45
N ILE A 505 20.20 -9.04 -1.61
CA ILE A 505 19.86 -9.03 -0.18
C ILE A 505 20.99 -8.33 0.55
N ILE A 506 20.69 -7.26 1.29
CA ILE A 506 21.62 -6.55 2.16
C ILE A 506 21.13 -6.59 3.61
N TYR A 507 22.06 -6.54 4.56
CA TYR A 507 21.78 -6.55 5.99
C TYR A 507 21.98 -5.17 6.59
N ALA A 508 21.43 -4.92 7.77
CA ALA A 508 21.59 -3.64 8.48
C ALA A 508 23.07 -3.28 8.72
N SER A 509 23.94 -4.29 8.89
CA SER A 509 25.40 -4.11 8.98
C SER A 509 26.06 -3.55 7.72
N ASP A 510 25.42 -3.74 6.56
CA ASP A 510 25.96 -3.33 5.26
C ASP A 510 25.57 -1.89 4.90
N ILE A 511 24.61 -1.33 5.64
CA ILE A 511 24.25 0.09 5.60
C ILE A 511 24.99 0.72 6.79
N ALA A 512 26.08 1.41 6.51
CA ALA A 512 26.76 2.20 7.55
C ALA A 512 25.76 3.22 8.11
N GLU A 513 25.17 2.93 9.26
CA GLU A 513 24.48 3.91 10.10
C GLU A 513 25.58 4.76 10.79
N GLU A 514 26.19 5.67 10.04
CA GLU A 514 26.64 6.89 10.69
C GLU A 514 25.35 7.68 11.00
N GLU A 515 24.93 7.69 12.25
CA GLU A 515 24.15 8.78 12.81
C GLU A 515 25.00 10.06 12.68
N GLU A 516 25.14 10.60 11.47
CA GLU A 516 25.38 12.02 11.35
C GLU A 516 24.08 12.65 11.87
N GLU A 517 24.10 13.10 13.14
CA GLU A 517 23.22 14.19 13.56
C GLU A 517 23.24 15.20 12.41
N GLU A 518 22.08 15.44 11.81
CA GLU A 518 21.92 16.55 10.86
C GLU A 518 22.56 17.75 11.53
N GLN A 519 23.72 18.17 11.07
CA GLN A 519 24.30 19.44 11.51
C GLN A 519 23.38 20.54 11.00
N ILE A 520 22.34 20.80 11.80
CA ILE A 520 21.46 21.93 11.57
C ILE A 520 22.38 23.16 11.63
N PRO A 521 22.47 23.97 10.55
CA PRO A 521 23.32 25.14 10.60
C PRO A 521 22.87 26.01 11.77
N ASP A 522 23.74 26.17 12.75
CA ASP A 522 23.44 26.95 13.94
C ASP A 522 23.92 28.37 13.76
N TYR A 523 22.99 29.32 13.83
CA TYR A 523 23.22 30.74 13.69
C TYR A 523 22.16 31.49 14.50
N PRO A 524 22.51 32.70 15.01
CA PRO A 524 21.59 33.46 15.84
C PRO A 524 20.37 33.98 15.04
N VAL A 525 19.21 33.88 15.66
CA VAL A 525 17.92 34.34 15.13
C VAL A 525 17.07 34.99 16.21
N THR A 526 16.20 35.89 15.82
CA THR A 526 15.15 36.44 16.69
C THR A 526 13.80 35.89 16.28
N LEU A 527 13.11 35.34 17.25
CA LEU A 527 11.80 34.74 17.09
C LEU A 527 10.74 35.72 17.61
N PHE A 528 9.69 35.90 16.84
CA PHE A 528 8.52 36.70 17.20
C PHE A 528 7.30 35.78 17.15
N PHE A 529 6.52 35.76 18.23
CA PHE A 529 5.30 35.00 18.35
C PHE A 529 4.15 35.92 18.72
N SER A 530 3.05 35.87 17.97
CA SER A 530 1.88 36.74 18.15
C SER A 530 0.79 36.08 18.99
N LYS A 531 -0.15 36.89 19.52
CA LYS A 531 -1.30 36.40 20.29
C LYS A 531 -2.24 35.49 19.49
N GLN A 532 -2.33 35.68 18.17
CA GLN A 532 -3.14 34.87 17.27
C GLN A 532 -2.38 33.65 16.70
N GLY A 533 -1.16 33.34 17.17
CA GLY A 533 -0.42 32.13 16.80
C GLY A 533 0.39 32.27 15.51
N TYR A 534 0.76 33.48 15.09
CA TYR A 534 1.72 33.68 14.01
C TYR A 534 3.14 33.71 14.54
N PHE A 535 4.05 33.10 13.78
CA PHE A 535 5.45 32.94 14.15
C PHE A 535 6.37 33.48 13.05
N LYS A 536 7.44 34.17 13.45
CA LYS A 536 8.46 34.68 12.54
C LYS A 536 9.84 34.32 13.08
N LYS A 537 10.70 33.88 12.17
CA LYS A 537 12.13 33.69 12.41
C LYS A 537 12.88 34.71 11.56
N ILE A 538 13.63 35.59 12.19
CA ILE A 538 14.31 36.72 11.53
C ILE A 538 15.78 36.68 11.91
N THR A 539 16.68 36.75 10.91
CA THR A 539 18.11 36.85 11.15
C THR A 539 18.49 38.26 11.63
N PRO A 540 19.57 38.41 12.42
CA PRO A 540 20.03 39.71 12.88
C PRO A 540 20.31 40.70 11.75
N GLN A 541 20.76 40.23 10.59
CA GLN A 541 20.99 41.06 9.41
C GLN A 541 19.66 41.62 8.86
N SER A 542 18.63 40.76 8.76
CA SER A 542 17.30 41.18 8.27
C SER A 542 16.62 42.13 9.27
N LEU A 543 16.81 41.92 10.57
CA LEU A 543 16.25 42.76 11.63
C LEU A 543 16.86 44.16 11.67
N ARG A 544 18.16 44.32 11.35
CA ARG A 544 18.82 45.66 11.24
C ARG A 544 18.25 46.49 10.12
N MET A 545 17.71 45.87 9.06
CA MET A 545 17.14 46.61 7.92
C MET A 545 15.72 47.11 8.17
N SER A 546 14.94 46.47 9.04
CA SER A 546 13.61 46.87 9.45
C SER A 546 13.28 46.24 10.81
N SER A 547 13.11 47.08 11.83
CA SER A 547 12.77 46.64 13.20
C SER A 547 11.27 46.56 13.47
N GLU A 548 10.46 47.29 12.70
CA GLU A 548 9.01 47.36 12.88
C GLU A 548 8.35 46.08 12.36
N GLN A 549 7.64 45.38 13.26
CA GLN A 549 7.03 44.09 12.97
C GLN A 549 5.59 44.28 12.48
N LYS A 550 5.29 43.75 11.29
CA LYS A 550 3.92 43.70 10.76
C LYS A 550 3.15 42.53 11.38
N PHE A 551 1.98 42.82 11.95
CA PHE A 551 1.01 41.83 12.44
C PHE A 551 -0.25 41.85 11.60
N LYS A 552 -1.08 40.80 11.74
CA LYS A 552 -2.43 40.78 11.18
C LYS A 552 -3.28 41.81 11.89
N GLU A 553 -4.30 42.35 11.22
CA GLU A 553 -5.23 43.28 11.82
C GLU A 553 -5.89 42.69 13.09
N GLY A 554 -5.78 43.39 14.21
CA GLY A 554 -6.26 42.97 15.52
C GLY A 554 -5.37 41.91 16.21
N ASP A 555 -4.15 41.65 15.73
CA ASP A 555 -3.17 40.79 16.39
C ASP A 555 -2.04 41.64 17.03
N GLU A 556 -1.44 41.10 18.08
CA GLU A 556 -0.39 41.76 18.84
C GLU A 556 0.78 40.81 19.14
N LEU A 557 1.95 41.39 19.38
CA LEU A 557 3.11 40.61 19.81
C LEU A 557 2.88 39.98 21.20
N ALA A 558 3.07 38.68 21.31
CA ALA A 558 3.02 37.94 22.57
C ALA A 558 4.41 37.68 23.17
N GLN A 559 5.34 37.24 22.36
CA GLN A 559 6.70 36.85 22.82
C GLN A 559 7.76 37.27 21.78
N THR A 560 8.92 37.69 22.29
CA THR A 560 10.16 37.86 21.51
C THR A 560 11.27 37.09 22.20
N VAL A 561 11.97 36.21 21.45
CA VAL A 561 13.09 35.43 21.99
C VAL A 561 14.27 35.52 21.03
N VAL A 562 15.43 35.87 21.54
CA VAL A 562 16.72 35.79 20.82
C VAL A 562 17.30 34.41 21.11
N THR A 563 17.61 33.64 20.08
CA THR A 563 18.07 32.27 20.20
C THR A 563 18.86 31.84 18.96
N ASP A 564 19.23 30.56 18.89
CA ASP A 564 19.92 29.95 17.76
C ASP A 564 19.00 29.02 16.96
N ASN A 565 19.34 28.81 15.69
CA ASN A 565 18.52 28.08 14.73
C ASN A 565 18.40 26.56 15.04
N ALA A 566 19.34 25.99 15.80
CA ALA A 566 19.32 24.57 16.15
C ALA A 566 18.42 24.21 17.35
N LYS A 567 17.85 25.21 18.05
CA LYS A 567 17.04 24.99 19.25
C LYS A 567 15.67 24.35 18.93
N GLU A 568 15.11 23.67 19.96
CA GLU A 568 13.77 23.10 19.91
C GLU A 568 12.71 24.10 20.36
N LEU A 569 11.50 23.97 19.81
CA LEU A 569 10.32 24.76 20.11
C LEU A 569 9.21 23.89 20.69
N LEU A 570 8.57 24.39 21.75
CA LEU A 570 7.36 23.81 22.31
C LEU A 570 6.23 24.84 22.19
N PHE A 571 5.19 24.52 21.44
CA PHE A 571 4.00 25.35 21.31
C PHE A 571 2.86 24.75 22.12
N PHE A 572 2.50 25.42 23.23
CA PHE A 572 1.35 25.07 24.06
C PHE A 572 0.09 25.65 23.42
N THR A 573 -1.00 24.85 23.41
CA THR A 573 -2.23 25.22 22.70
C THR A 573 -3.38 25.48 23.66
N ASN A 574 -4.43 26.14 23.17
CA ASN A 574 -5.67 26.38 23.90
C ASN A 574 -6.46 25.08 24.22
N ARG A 575 -6.04 23.91 23.70
CA ARG A 575 -6.65 22.59 23.97
C ARG A 575 -5.80 21.70 24.89
N CYS A 576 -5.00 22.30 25.76
CA CYS A 576 -4.15 21.57 26.71
C CYS A 576 -3.21 20.54 26.05
N GLN A 577 -2.71 20.88 24.87
CA GLN A 577 -1.74 20.09 24.12
C GLN A 577 -0.45 20.88 23.95
N VAL A 578 0.65 20.17 23.62
CA VAL A 578 1.92 20.81 23.22
C VAL A 578 2.45 20.15 21.95
N TYR A 579 2.84 20.98 21.00
CA TYR A 579 3.47 20.57 19.76
C TYR A 579 4.94 20.89 19.80
N LYS A 580 5.76 19.93 19.38
CA LYS A 580 7.22 20.03 19.29
C LYS A 580 7.62 20.33 17.85
N ALA A 581 8.52 21.28 17.68
CA ALA A 581 9.15 21.64 16.43
C ALA A 581 10.60 22.06 16.67
N ARG A 582 11.36 22.29 15.62
CA ARG A 582 12.68 22.94 15.70
C ARG A 582 12.60 24.31 15.08
N VAL A 583 13.45 25.24 15.52
CA VAL A 583 13.54 26.57 14.90
C VAL A 583 13.85 26.46 13.42
N ASN A 584 14.64 25.47 13.02
CA ASN A 584 15.00 25.18 11.65
C ASN A 584 13.81 24.69 10.78
N ASP A 585 12.73 24.21 11.36
CA ASP A 585 11.53 23.76 10.63
C ASP A 585 10.75 24.95 10.02
N PHE A 586 11.02 26.17 10.50
CA PHE A 586 10.39 27.41 10.03
C PHE A 586 11.30 28.18 9.09
N LYS A 587 10.71 28.77 8.06
CA LYS A 587 11.45 29.59 7.08
C LYS A 587 11.87 30.92 7.69
N GLU A 588 13.00 31.46 7.21
CA GLU A 588 13.38 32.83 7.51
C GLU A 588 12.38 33.82 6.90
N THR A 589 11.97 34.78 7.67
CA THR A 589 10.99 35.82 7.27
C THR A 589 11.55 37.21 7.44
N LYS A 590 10.88 38.22 6.84
CA LYS A 590 11.17 39.61 7.02
C LYS A 590 10.22 40.24 8.03
N ALA A 591 10.61 41.34 8.68
CA ALA A 591 9.76 42.06 9.62
C ALA A 591 8.41 42.49 9.00
N SER A 592 8.40 42.84 7.71
CA SER A 592 7.21 43.23 6.93
C SER A 592 6.27 42.06 6.56
N ALA A 593 6.68 40.80 6.74
CA ALA A 593 5.83 39.62 6.48
C ALA A 593 4.93 39.33 7.69
N LEU A 594 3.83 38.62 7.49
CA LEU A 594 2.96 38.15 8.58
C LEU A 594 3.58 36.97 9.36
N GLY A 595 4.46 36.19 8.73
CA GLY A 595 5.03 34.98 9.27
C GLY A 595 4.19 33.73 9.02
N ASP A 596 4.60 32.61 9.62
CA ASP A 596 3.92 31.32 9.50
C ASP A 596 2.82 31.19 10.55
N TYR A 597 1.63 30.75 10.15
CA TYR A 597 0.57 30.42 11.10
C TYR A 597 0.86 29.02 11.68
N VAL A 598 1.24 28.97 12.95
CA VAL A 598 1.75 27.77 13.62
C VAL A 598 0.77 26.60 13.54
N ALA A 599 -0.53 26.86 13.67
CA ALA A 599 -1.55 25.81 13.61
C ALA A 599 -1.57 25.10 12.26
N SER A 600 -1.43 25.84 11.15
CA SER A 600 -1.34 25.25 9.81
C SER A 600 -0.01 24.54 9.57
N THR A 601 1.10 25.15 10.03
CA THR A 601 2.45 24.62 9.83
C THR A 601 2.66 23.30 10.57
N LEU A 602 2.10 23.16 11.77
CA LEU A 602 2.24 21.96 12.59
C LEU A 602 1.07 20.98 12.49
N GLY A 603 0.08 21.25 11.64
CA GLY A 603 -1.10 20.41 11.43
C GLY A 603 -1.94 20.22 12.70
N MET A 604 -2.21 21.33 13.41
CA MET A 604 -3.07 21.32 14.60
C MET A 604 -4.51 21.00 14.24
N ASP A 605 -5.28 20.51 15.23
CA ASP A 605 -6.69 20.17 15.04
C ASP A 605 -7.53 21.43 14.74
N GLU A 606 -8.69 21.27 14.11
CA GLU A 606 -9.58 22.37 13.78
C GLU A 606 -9.98 23.19 15.02
N GLY A 607 -9.78 24.51 15.00
CA GLY A 607 -10.01 25.40 16.13
C GLY A 607 -8.96 25.31 17.25
N GLU A 608 -7.88 24.57 17.08
CA GLU A 608 -6.73 24.58 17.99
C GLU A 608 -5.73 25.67 17.56
N MET A 609 -5.19 26.40 18.55
CA MET A 609 -4.28 27.50 18.35
C MET A 609 -3.15 27.48 19.37
N ALA A 610 -1.93 27.76 18.93
CA ALA A 610 -0.81 27.95 19.83
C ALA A 610 -1.00 29.26 20.63
N VAL A 611 -0.85 29.20 21.95
CA VAL A 611 -1.03 30.33 22.88
C VAL A 611 0.24 30.70 23.63
N TYR A 612 1.22 29.81 23.71
CA TYR A 612 2.51 30.07 24.36
C TYR A 612 3.63 29.27 23.70
N MET A 613 4.80 29.90 23.58
CA MET A 613 5.99 29.30 22.96
C MET A 613 7.11 29.18 23.98
N VAL A 614 7.82 28.04 23.99
CA VAL A 614 9.07 27.85 24.74
C VAL A 614 10.17 27.46 23.78
N VAL A 615 11.35 28.04 23.96
CA VAL A 615 12.58 27.67 23.26
C VAL A 615 13.47 26.92 24.26
N THR A 616 13.97 25.75 23.87
CA THR A 616 14.82 24.94 24.76
C THR A 616 15.86 24.14 23.98
N SER A 617 16.92 23.74 24.67
CA SER A 617 17.92 22.78 24.16
C SER A 617 18.07 21.56 25.06
N ASP A 618 17.90 21.77 26.35
CA ASP A 618 18.20 20.79 27.42
C ASP A 618 16.99 20.46 28.30
N TYR A 619 15.83 21.10 28.02
CA TYR A 619 14.61 20.96 28.81
C TYR A 619 14.79 21.34 30.30
N SER A 620 15.67 22.27 30.58
CA SER A 620 15.87 22.83 31.93
C SER A 620 14.76 23.80 32.30
N GLY A 621 14.60 24.06 33.59
CA GLY A 621 13.60 24.99 34.12
C GLY A 621 12.21 24.40 34.31
N HIS A 622 11.24 25.28 34.47
CA HIS A 622 9.85 24.90 34.80
C HIS A 622 8.82 25.69 33.98
N MET A 623 7.75 25.01 33.61
CA MET A 623 6.53 25.66 33.12
C MET A 623 5.60 25.97 34.27
N LEU A 624 5.14 27.21 34.32
CA LEU A 624 4.10 27.68 35.24
C LEU A 624 2.80 27.87 34.48
N PHE A 625 1.74 27.25 34.99
CA PHE A 625 0.37 27.44 34.52
C PHE A 625 -0.47 28.04 35.63
N PHE A 626 -0.96 29.24 35.43
CA PHE A 626 -1.91 29.90 36.31
C PHE A 626 -3.30 29.75 35.74
N PHE A 627 -4.24 29.28 36.57
CA PHE A 627 -5.62 29.04 36.16
C PHE A 627 -6.56 30.09 36.67
N GLU A 628 -7.65 30.35 35.94
CA GLU A 628 -8.68 31.32 36.33
C GLU A 628 -9.25 31.04 37.74
N ASN A 629 -9.28 29.79 38.20
CA ASN A 629 -9.76 29.40 39.50
C ASN A 629 -8.81 29.70 40.70
N GLY A 630 -7.72 30.43 40.46
CA GLY A 630 -6.75 30.82 41.48
C GLY A 630 -5.73 29.74 41.85
N LYS A 631 -5.66 28.64 41.13
CA LYS A 631 -4.63 27.62 41.29
C LYS A 631 -3.48 27.85 40.35
N ALA A 632 -2.30 27.32 40.70
CA ALA A 632 -1.14 27.31 39.82
C ALA A 632 -0.39 25.98 39.89
N ALA A 633 0.09 25.52 38.72
CA ALA A 633 0.94 24.34 38.60
C ALA A 633 2.33 24.77 38.12
N LYS A 634 3.36 24.28 38.79
CA LYS A 634 4.78 24.37 38.40
C LYS A 634 5.21 22.99 37.93
N VAL A 635 5.52 22.83 36.66
CA VAL A 635 5.86 21.54 36.03
C VAL A 635 7.28 21.60 35.49
N GLU A 636 8.09 20.60 35.78
CA GLU A 636 9.45 20.51 35.21
C GLU A 636 9.38 20.44 33.69
N LEU A 637 10.21 21.22 32.97
CA LEU A 637 10.22 21.24 31.52
C LEU A 637 10.65 19.86 30.95
N SER A 638 11.49 19.13 31.66
CA SER A 638 11.89 17.75 31.35
C SER A 638 10.69 16.77 31.15
N ALA A 639 9.53 17.05 31.77
CA ALA A 639 8.31 16.27 31.58
C ALA A 639 7.78 16.29 30.14
N TYR A 640 8.19 17.24 29.32
CA TYR A 640 7.83 17.39 27.89
C TYR A 640 8.89 16.80 26.94
N GLN A 641 10.01 16.34 27.47
CA GLN A 641 11.03 15.63 26.69
C GLN A 641 10.51 14.24 26.29
N THR A 642 10.75 13.82 25.06
CA THR A 642 10.36 12.49 24.56
C THR A 642 11.55 11.79 23.95
N LYS A 643 11.67 10.49 24.20
CA LYS A 643 12.72 9.62 23.60
C LYS A 643 12.50 9.32 22.13
N THR A 644 11.31 9.65 21.58
CA THR A 644 10.92 9.41 20.21
C THR A 644 10.56 10.73 19.53
N ASN A 645 10.63 10.81 18.19
CA ASN A 645 10.21 11.98 17.39
C ASN A 645 8.69 12.27 17.44
N ARG A 646 8.11 12.18 18.64
CA ARG A 646 6.69 12.46 18.85
C ARG A 646 6.43 13.96 18.79
N LYS A 647 5.80 14.42 17.73
CA LYS A 647 5.56 15.85 17.48
C LYS A 647 4.41 16.45 18.32
N LYS A 648 3.48 15.64 18.85
CA LYS A 648 2.29 16.07 19.59
C LYS A 648 2.18 15.33 20.93
N LEU A 649 2.02 16.06 22.02
CA LEU A 649 1.76 15.53 23.35
C LEU A 649 0.40 16.06 23.86
N ILE A 650 -0.49 15.15 24.21
CA ILE A 650 -1.80 15.44 24.80
C ILE A 650 -1.69 15.62 26.31
N LYS A 651 -2.65 16.31 26.94
CA LYS A 651 -2.69 16.57 28.40
C LYS A 651 -1.41 17.26 28.87
N ALA A 652 -1.01 18.32 28.15
CA ALA A 652 0.19 19.08 28.48
C ALA A 652 0.05 19.94 29.74
N TYR A 653 -1.18 20.31 30.08
CA TYR A 653 -1.57 20.97 31.34
C TYR A 653 -3.05 20.66 31.64
N SER A 654 -3.55 21.04 32.82
CA SER A 654 -4.90 20.71 33.26
C SER A 654 -5.99 21.45 32.46
N ASP A 655 -7.03 20.74 32.08
CA ASP A 655 -8.22 21.22 31.39
C ASP A 655 -9.39 21.62 32.34
N LYS A 656 -9.21 21.41 33.65
CA LYS A 656 -10.28 21.63 34.65
C LYS A 656 -10.63 23.10 34.90
N SER A 657 -9.79 24.03 34.45
CA SER A 657 -10.03 25.48 34.52
C SER A 657 -9.22 26.14 33.39
N PRO A 658 -9.72 27.17 32.71
CA PRO A 658 -8.96 27.92 31.72
C PRO A 658 -7.64 28.43 32.30
N ALA A 659 -6.58 28.40 31.48
CA ALA A 659 -5.30 28.99 31.85
C ALA A 659 -5.38 30.53 31.69
N ALA A 660 -5.11 31.23 32.77
CA ALA A 660 -5.05 32.68 32.77
C ALA A 660 -3.68 33.22 32.32
N ALA A 661 -2.60 32.44 32.58
CA ALA A 661 -1.25 32.77 32.11
C ALA A 661 -0.37 31.52 32.07
N MET A 662 0.61 31.56 31.19
CA MET A 662 1.70 30.57 31.07
C MET A 662 3.04 31.29 31.10
N LEU A 663 4.03 30.75 31.83
CA LEU A 663 5.38 31.29 31.89
C LEU A 663 6.39 30.15 31.95
N HIS A 664 7.47 30.28 31.22
CA HIS A 664 8.67 29.47 31.39
C HIS A 664 9.67 30.20 32.29
N ILE A 665 10.22 29.53 33.29
CA ILE A 665 11.21 30.07 34.21
C ILE A 665 12.38 29.11 34.37
N GLU A 666 13.58 29.61 34.37
CA GLU A 666 14.82 28.85 34.67
C GLU A 666 15.14 28.87 36.18
N SER A 667 14.82 29.96 36.83
CA SER A 667 14.97 30.15 38.29
C SER A 667 13.72 30.80 38.88
N ASP A 668 13.59 30.74 40.22
CA ASP A 668 12.44 31.32 40.89
C ASP A 668 12.40 32.85 40.74
N VAL A 669 11.23 33.37 40.41
CA VAL A 669 10.97 34.78 40.15
C VAL A 669 9.79 35.30 40.98
N GLU A 670 9.71 36.63 41.17
CA GLU A 670 8.57 37.26 41.78
C GLU A 670 7.53 37.64 40.71
N LEU A 671 6.27 37.28 40.98
CA LEU A 671 5.15 37.51 40.09
C LEU A 671 4.03 38.26 40.76
N VAL A 672 3.39 39.14 39.99
CA VAL A 672 2.14 39.83 40.41
C VAL A 672 0.96 39.14 39.76
N ILE A 673 0.04 38.64 40.58
CA ILE A 673 -1.25 38.03 40.19
C ILE A 673 -2.37 39.02 40.43
N ILE A 674 -3.19 39.26 39.42
CA ILE A 674 -4.28 40.24 39.50
C ILE A 674 -5.60 39.51 39.26
N SER A 675 -6.53 39.67 40.19
CA SER A 675 -7.89 39.13 40.06
C SER A 675 -8.87 40.06 39.37
N SER A 676 -10.00 39.55 38.91
CA SER A 676 -11.10 40.34 38.33
C SER A 676 -11.71 41.37 39.33
N ALA A 677 -11.42 41.23 40.62
CA ALA A 677 -11.77 42.22 41.63
C ALA A 677 -10.69 43.30 41.86
N GLY A 678 -9.68 43.39 41.01
CA GLY A 678 -8.58 44.36 41.11
C GLY A 678 -7.65 44.12 42.28
N ARG A 679 -7.64 42.90 42.87
CA ARG A 679 -6.71 42.53 43.95
C ARG A 679 -5.38 42.08 43.33
N HIS A 680 -4.31 42.58 43.90
CA HIS A 680 -2.94 42.27 43.53
C HIS A 680 -2.30 41.38 44.60
N LEU A 681 -1.64 40.33 44.15
CA LEU A 681 -0.91 39.37 45.01
C LEU A 681 0.51 39.20 44.45
N LEU A 682 1.50 39.55 45.25
CA LEU A 682 2.90 39.37 44.92
C LEU A 682 3.43 38.09 45.58
N ILE A 683 3.88 37.16 44.78
CA ILE A 683 4.43 35.90 45.23
C ILE A 683 5.79 35.63 44.62
N ASN A 684 6.60 34.84 45.33
CA ASN A 684 7.78 34.18 44.77
C ASN A 684 7.39 32.79 44.27
N THR A 685 7.79 32.42 43.08
CA THR A 685 7.47 31.11 42.47
C THR A 685 8.07 29.92 43.22
N GLY A 686 9.06 30.12 44.08
CA GLY A 686 9.61 29.14 44.99
C GLY A 686 8.56 28.62 46.03
N ALA A 687 7.48 29.38 46.27
CA ALA A 687 6.38 28.94 47.09
C ALA A 687 5.48 27.89 46.42
N ILE A 688 5.62 27.64 45.12
CA ILE A 688 4.89 26.66 44.34
C ILE A 688 5.78 25.44 44.15
N SER A 689 5.44 24.32 44.83
CA SER A 689 6.23 23.08 44.71
C SER A 689 6.14 22.50 43.29
N PRO A 690 7.27 22.13 42.63
CA PRO A 690 7.28 21.55 41.30
C PRO A 690 6.60 20.17 41.28
N LYS A 691 6.01 19.83 40.15
CA LYS A 691 5.34 18.54 39.86
C LYS A 691 5.92 17.93 38.59
N THR A 692 6.09 16.61 38.57
CA THR A 692 6.48 15.84 37.39
C THR A 692 5.27 15.48 36.51
N THR A 693 4.07 15.49 37.06
CA THR A 693 2.83 15.21 36.34
C THR A 693 2.31 16.46 35.60
N LYS A 694 2.14 16.35 34.30
CA LYS A 694 1.77 17.47 33.40
C LYS A 694 0.37 18.00 33.62
N ASP A 695 -0.67 17.15 33.70
CA ASP A 695 -2.07 17.51 33.75
C ASP A 695 -2.59 17.85 35.18
N THR A 696 -1.72 18.35 36.02
CA THR A 696 -2.06 18.75 37.40
C THR A 696 -2.61 20.18 37.47
N GLN A 697 -3.59 20.44 38.31
CA GLN A 697 -4.01 21.81 38.67
C GLN A 697 -3.07 22.51 39.67
N GLY A 698 -2.12 21.75 40.25
CA GLY A 698 -1.18 22.28 41.20
C GLY A 698 -1.81 22.68 42.56
N VAL A 699 -1.37 23.80 43.11
CA VAL A 699 -1.74 24.31 44.44
C VAL A 699 -2.61 25.56 44.31
N GLY A 700 -3.42 25.86 45.35
CA GLY A 700 -4.11 27.14 45.45
C GLY A 700 -3.11 28.26 45.70
N VAL A 701 -3.15 29.31 44.92
CA VAL A 701 -2.25 30.47 45.02
C VAL A 701 -3.07 31.70 45.42
N MET A 702 -4.22 31.93 44.76
CA MET A 702 -5.08 33.06 45.08
C MET A 702 -6.44 32.61 45.57
N SER A 703 -6.86 33.12 46.72
CA SER A 703 -8.20 32.85 47.29
C SER A 703 -9.19 33.78 46.61
N LEU A 704 -10.10 33.22 45.80
CA LEU A 704 -11.11 33.96 45.06
C LEU A 704 -12.51 33.76 45.67
N LYS A 705 -13.31 34.82 45.68
CA LYS A 705 -14.74 34.71 46.02
C LYS A 705 -15.53 34.15 44.83
N LYS A 706 -16.74 33.66 45.08
CA LYS A 706 -17.61 33.11 44.02
C LYS A 706 -17.80 34.13 42.89
N GLY A 707 -17.51 33.72 41.63
CA GLY A 707 -17.59 34.60 40.44
C GLY A 707 -16.33 35.43 40.15
N GLN A 708 -15.32 35.37 41.01
CA GLN A 708 -14.03 36.02 40.72
C GLN A 708 -13.07 35.04 40.05
N LYS A 709 -12.17 35.60 39.26
CA LYS A 709 -11.15 34.80 38.54
C LYS A 709 -9.81 35.57 38.49
N VAL A 710 -8.74 34.82 38.28
CA VAL A 710 -7.43 35.42 37.91
C VAL A 710 -7.51 35.96 36.51
N MET A 711 -7.09 37.23 36.32
CA MET A 711 -7.13 37.92 35.03
C MET A 711 -5.76 38.00 34.38
N THR A 712 -4.74 38.32 35.20
CA THR A 712 -3.39 38.59 34.68
C THR A 712 -2.35 38.09 35.65
N VAL A 713 -1.27 37.54 35.10
CA VAL A 713 -0.06 37.19 35.84
C VAL A 713 1.12 37.74 35.05
N ARG A 714 1.98 38.49 35.70
CA ARG A 714 3.15 39.09 35.08
C ARG A 714 4.33 39.17 36.04
N ALA A 715 5.52 39.32 35.50
CA ALA A 715 6.72 39.53 36.31
C ALA A 715 6.60 40.83 37.14
N TYR A 716 7.05 40.74 38.37
CA TYR A 716 7.17 41.89 39.24
C TYR A 716 8.37 42.73 38.82
N LYS A 717 8.22 44.04 38.73
CA LYS A 717 9.33 45.00 38.52
C LYS A 717 9.66 45.65 39.82
N GLU A 718 10.93 45.63 40.18
CA GLU A 718 11.42 46.27 41.42
C GLU A 718 11.08 47.78 41.41
N GLY A 719 10.49 48.27 42.51
CA GLY A 719 10.01 49.64 42.59
C GLY A 719 8.62 49.93 42.01
N GLU A 720 7.93 48.94 41.42
CA GLU A 720 6.59 49.04 40.85
C GLU A 720 5.51 49.44 41.89
N PHE A 721 5.65 48.98 43.13
CA PHE A 721 4.76 49.29 44.22
C PHE A 721 5.49 50.08 45.31
N ALA A 722 4.95 51.21 45.73
CA ALA A 722 5.48 52.00 46.84
C ALA A 722 5.49 51.21 48.18
N LYS A 723 4.52 50.31 48.36
CA LYS A 723 4.38 49.45 49.54
C LYS A 723 4.25 47.99 49.14
N ALA A 724 5.29 47.41 48.47
CA ALA A 724 5.30 46.05 47.94
C ALA A 724 4.98 44.97 49.01
N TYR A 725 5.38 45.21 50.32
CA TYR A 725 5.11 44.29 51.41
C TYR A 725 3.63 44.07 51.65
N ARG A 726 2.71 44.99 51.25
CA ARG A 726 1.28 44.89 51.40
C ARG A 726 0.69 43.82 50.45
N TYR A 727 1.32 43.56 49.33
CA TYR A 727 0.88 42.63 48.31
C TYR A 727 1.61 41.28 48.40
N LYS A 728 2.72 41.23 49.13
CA LYS A 728 3.58 40.07 49.30
C LYS A 728 3.06 39.12 50.36
N THR A 729 3.05 37.82 50.06
CA THR A 729 2.68 36.77 51.04
C THR A 729 3.66 35.59 50.98
N LYS A 730 3.89 34.99 52.14
CA LYS A 730 4.62 33.69 52.24
C LYS A 730 3.66 32.51 52.32
N ASN A 731 2.41 32.73 52.70
CA ASN A 731 1.43 31.67 52.92
C ASN A 731 0.42 31.65 51.76
N LEU A 732 0.32 30.55 51.07
CA LEU A 732 -0.63 30.34 49.96
C LEU A 732 -1.72 29.36 50.36
N PRO A 733 -2.98 29.54 49.96
CA PRO A 733 -3.47 30.63 49.09
C PRO A 733 -3.76 31.94 49.86
N ALA A 734 -3.62 33.09 49.20
CA ALA A 734 -3.89 34.39 49.77
C ALA A 734 -4.91 35.23 48.93
N ALA A 735 -5.67 36.11 49.56
CA ALA A 735 -6.71 36.88 48.87
C ALA A 735 -6.15 38.06 48.06
N GLY A 736 -4.90 38.43 48.28
CA GLY A 736 -4.30 39.67 47.73
C GLY A 736 -4.91 40.94 48.27
N ALA A 737 -4.38 42.11 47.94
CA ALA A 737 -4.84 43.42 48.38
C ALA A 737 -5.22 44.34 47.21
N LEU A 738 -6.14 45.26 47.40
CA LEU A 738 -6.42 46.32 46.43
C LEU A 738 -5.26 47.29 46.44
N LEU A 739 -4.97 47.92 45.28
CA LEU A 739 -3.94 48.94 45.16
C LEU A 739 -4.18 50.06 46.19
N SER A 740 -3.09 50.53 46.85
CA SER A 740 -3.11 51.70 47.70
C SER A 740 -3.29 52.95 46.82
N ALA A 741 -3.73 54.08 47.44
CA ALA A 741 -3.84 55.34 46.70
C ALA A 741 -2.52 55.76 46.01
N GLU A 742 -1.42 55.53 46.72
CA GLU A 742 -0.06 55.80 46.21
C GLU A 742 0.28 54.95 44.98
N ASP A 743 -0.10 53.66 44.99
CA ASP A 743 0.16 52.73 43.88
C ASP A 743 -0.82 52.91 42.69
N LYS A 744 -1.94 53.62 42.90
CA LYS A 744 -2.88 54.00 41.83
C LYS A 744 -2.44 55.24 41.08
N GLY A 745 -1.45 55.99 41.55
CA GLY A 745 -1.04 57.24 41.00
C GLY A 745 -2.06 58.41 41.27
N GLU A 746 -3.00 58.21 42.24
CA GLU A 746 -3.86 59.25 42.70
C GLU A 746 -3.05 60.22 43.57
N GLN A 747 -2.89 61.50 43.17
CA GLN A 747 -2.31 62.51 43.99
C GLN A 747 -3.08 62.64 45.31
N LEU A 748 -2.40 62.31 46.44
CA LEU A 748 -2.93 62.64 47.74
C LEU A 748 -3.04 64.13 47.83
N GLU A 749 -4.28 64.73 47.76
CA GLU A 749 -4.49 66.07 48.22
C GLU A 749 -4.10 66.15 49.72
N LEU A 750 -2.97 66.79 49.97
CA LEU A 750 -2.62 67.19 51.33
C LEU A 750 -3.67 68.20 51.77
N GLY A 751 -4.69 67.71 52.54
CA GLY A 751 -5.56 68.60 53.29
C GLY A 751 -4.73 69.37 54.31
N ILE A 752 -4.55 70.66 54.04
CA ILE A 752 -4.12 71.64 55.02
C ILE A 752 -5.33 72.07 55.83
#